data_c64992c5b7c18e937a885831e3950a59
#
_entry.id   c64992c5b7c18e937a885831e3950a59
#
_cell.length_a   1.000
_cell.length_b   1.000
_cell.length_c   1.000
_cell.angle_alpha   90.00
_cell.angle_beta   90.00
_cell.angle_gamma   90.00
#
_symmetry.space_group_name_H-M   'P 1'
#
loop_
_entity.id
_entity.type
_entity.pdbx_description
1 polymer ?
#
loop_
_entity_poly.entity_id
_entity_poly.type
_entity_poly.pdbx_seq_one_letter_code
_entity_poly.pdbx_strand_id
1 'polypeptide(L)'
;MNVKHLIIAFGLFAMLSACHTKTSTTDNPLLTESTLDFYAPPFDKILPEHFMPAIKQGIAEQQAEIDSIIRNPETPTFANTILAYEKSGRLLTRASTLLSVLTSANGTDELRKVEEEATPLLSAHHDALLLNEKLFARVKAVYDADTLLTGEDQRLTEVLYREFVHAGALLSAESRDSLSKINGELSVLETKFVNQVRDATNAAAVLITDIKELDGLSQENLDRAAKLAEERGEKGKYLLEISNTTRPGYIAELNNRDLRRRVLEASLSRASRPNDPNNTQLTIARIAELRAEKAKLLGYDSFAAWALSDQMAREPSAVYSLIEEIAPAYRKKIAADAAELTEFARKTEGKDFILEAWDWDYYAERLKKAKFDLNENDLKPYFVLDSVLKNGVFFAANRLYGLTFKPRTDIPVYADGVKVYEVFDKDGSSLALFYTDYFRRPTKNGGAWMENFVQQSFLFGRKPVIYNVCNFPAPVGDAPAFLSSDNVETLFHEFGHALHGFFASQQYASISGTQTPRDFVEMPSQFNEHWMTDSVVLSNYARHYQTGEPMPQALVNKLKASALFNQAYALGENLGAVAIDMAWGMLAPGVKITDVDAFERKALDERGLYLSQVPPRYRSTYFLHVFGGGYASGYYSYLWTQVLESNIFDWFVEHGGMTAENGQRLRDLVLSRGNSQPVKDLFAAFTGRLAPDMKSLIRARGLAD
;
A
#
# COMPACT_ATOMS: atom_id res chain seq x y z
N MET A 1 52.67 -75.78 -22.79
CA MET A 1 52.23 -76.42 -21.50
C MET A 1 51.58 -75.30 -20.65
N ASN A 2 50.32 -75.53 -20.32
CA ASN A 2 49.54 -75.02 -19.19
C ASN A 2 49.30 -73.48 -19.10
N VAL A 3 48.12 -73.03 -19.32
CA VAL A 3 46.78 -73.12 -18.65
C VAL A 3 46.52 -71.88 -17.81
N LYS A 4 45.57 -71.11 -18.27
CA LYS A 4 44.42 -70.39 -17.61
C LYS A 4 44.68 -69.61 -16.34
N HIS A 5 44.23 -68.32 -16.32
CA HIS A 5 42.96 -68.00 -15.63
C HIS A 5 42.44 -66.57 -16.10
N LEU A 6 41.24 -66.58 -16.59
CA LEU A 6 40.37 -65.45 -16.94
C LEU A 6 39.71 -64.95 -15.63
N ILE A 7 39.88 -63.70 -15.28
CA ILE A 7 39.07 -63.05 -14.22
C ILE A 7 38.23 -61.99 -14.87
N ILE A 8 36.91 -62.24 -14.93
CA ILE A 8 35.86 -61.32 -15.33
C ILE A 8 35.59 -60.39 -14.15
N ALA A 9 35.86 -59.07 -14.30
CA ALA A 9 35.43 -58.03 -13.39
C ALA A 9 34.02 -57.54 -13.81
N PHE A 10 32.98 -57.88 -13.05
CA PHE A 10 31.63 -57.34 -13.15
C PHE A 10 31.66 -55.90 -12.60
N GLY A 11 31.55 -54.90 -13.43
CA GLY A 11 31.31 -53.53 -13.04
C GLY A 11 29.85 -53.36 -12.70
N LEU A 12 29.54 -53.13 -11.41
CA LEU A 12 28.22 -52.68 -10.95
C LEU A 12 28.04 -51.21 -11.34
N PHE A 13 27.26 -50.93 -12.38
CA PHE A 13 26.70 -49.60 -12.67
C PHE A 13 25.53 -49.36 -11.71
N ALA A 14 25.75 -48.63 -10.63
CA ALA A 14 24.68 -48.12 -9.80
C ALA A 14 24.00 -46.98 -10.57
N MET A 15 22.85 -47.27 -11.19
CA MET A 15 21.92 -46.23 -11.64
C MET A 15 21.35 -45.54 -10.41
N LEU A 16 21.81 -44.35 -10.12
CA LEU A 16 21.11 -43.38 -9.28
C LEU A 16 19.85 -42.93 -10.05
N SER A 17 18.75 -43.67 -9.85
CA SER A 17 17.41 -43.14 -10.16
C SER A 17 17.15 -41.97 -9.24
N ALA A 18 17.28 -40.76 -9.76
CA ALA A 18 16.68 -39.60 -9.14
C ALA A 18 15.17 -39.83 -9.11
N CYS A 19 14.66 -40.25 -7.96
CA CYS A 19 13.25 -40.18 -7.67
C CYS A 19 12.83 -38.70 -7.70
N HIS A 20 12.38 -38.23 -8.85
CA HIS A 20 11.41 -37.14 -8.87
C HIS A 20 10.14 -37.72 -8.22
N THR A 21 9.96 -37.46 -6.95
CA THR A 21 8.66 -37.61 -6.30
C THR A 21 7.71 -36.71 -7.04
N LYS A 22 6.89 -37.26 -7.94
CA LYS A 22 5.65 -36.64 -8.36
C LYS A 22 4.86 -36.43 -7.08
N THR A 23 4.83 -35.19 -6.56
CA THR A 23 3.89 -34.80 -5.53
C THR A 23 2.50 -35.15 -6.06
N SER A 24 1.84 -36.07 -5.38
CA SER A 24 0.48 -36.47 -5.75
C SER A 24 -0.40 -35.23 -5.59
N THR A 25 -1.27 -34.95 -6.55
CA THR A 25 -2.25 -33.85 -6.51
C THR A 25 -3.16 -33.94 -5.27
N THR A 26 -3.14 -35.02 -4.54
CA THR A 26 -3.93 -35.26 -3.30
C THR A 26 -3.38 -34.57 -2.06
N ASP A 27 -2.11 -34.10 -2.05
CA ASP A 27 -1.49 -33.47 -0.88
C ASP A 27 -1.37 -31.94 -0.97
N ASN A 28 -1.92 -31.30 -1.99
CA ASN A 28 -1.85 -29.84 -2.15
C ASN A 28 -2.89 -29.14 -1.25
N PRO A 29 -2.44 -28.43 -0.18
CA PRO A 29 -3.35 -27.81 0.79
C PRO A 29 -4.16 -26.65 0.22
N LEU A 30 -3.77 -26.09 -0.93
CA LEU A 30 -4.53 -25.03 -1.60
C LEU A 30 -5.80 -25.53 -2.28
N LEU A 31 -5.90 -26.82 -2.63
CA LEU A 31 -7.04 -27.37 -3.35
C LEU A 31 -8.29 -27.54 -2.47
N THR A 32 -8.12 -27.59 -1.17
CA THR A 32 -9.22 -27.71 -0.20
C THR A 32 -9.29 -26.49 0.71
N GLU A 33 -10.47 -26.25 1.28
CA GLU A 33 -10.58 -25.21 2.30
C GLU A 33 -9.82 -25.62 3.56
N SER A 34 -9.19 -24.64 4.20
CA SER A 34 -8.51 -24.83 5.46
C SER A 34 -9.50 -25.27 6.55
N THR A 35 -9.08 -26.23 7.38
CA THR A 35 -9.83 -26.69 8.56
C THR A 35 -9.41 -25.96 9.85
N LEU A 36 -8.47 -25.03 9.75
CA LEU A 36 -8.07 -24.18 10.87
C LEU A 36 -9.18 -23.18 11.23
N ASP A 37 -9.16 -22.69 12.46
CA ASP A 37 -10.07 -21.64 12.89
C ASP A 37 -10.07 -20.48 11.90
N PHE A 38 -11.25 -19.91 11.63
CA PHE A 38 -11.46 -18.83 10.66
C PHE A 38 -11.07 -19.17 9.21
N TYR A 39 -10.81 -20.43 8.89
CA TYR A 39 -10.24 -20.86 7.61
C TYR A 39 -8.84 -20.27 7.37
N ALA A 40 -8.09 -19.96 8.45
CA ALA A 40 -6.73 -19.44 8.37
C ALA A 40 -5.86 -20.30 7.47
N PRO A 41 -4.96 -19.73 6.65
CA PRO A 41 -4.11 -20.51 5.77
C PRO A 41 -3.16 -21.43 6.54
N PRO A 42 -3.01 -22.71 6.15
CA PRO A 42 -2.06 -23.63 6.77
C PRO A 42 -0.63 -23.38 6.23
N PHE A 43 -0.04 -22.24 6.62
CA PHE A 43 1.25 -21.78 6.09
C PHE A 43 2.39 -22.77 6.29
N ASP A 44 2.32 -23.61 7.32
CA ASP A 44 3.27 -24.69 7.60
C ASP A 44 3.26 -25.81 6.54
N LYS A 45 2.24 -25.85 5.67
CA LYS A 45 2.05 -26.87 4.63
C LYS A 45 2.08 -26.32 3.21
N ILE A 46 2.03 -25.01 3.04
CA ILE A 46 2.00 -24.38 1.72
C ILE A 46 3.43 -24.25 1.17
N LEU A 47 3.64 -24.77 -0.03
CA LEU A 47 4.91 -24.74 -0.76
C LEU A 47 4.72 -24.02 -2.11
N PRO A 48 5.78 -23.42 -2.71
CA PRO A 48 5.69 -22.74 -4.01
C PRO A 48 5.11 -23.59 -5.13
N GLU A 49 5.44 -24.89 -5.20
CA GLU A 49 4.94 -25.83 -6.20
C GLU A 49 3.43 -26.10 -6.12
N HIS A 50 2.77 -25.73 -5.03
CA HIS A 50 1.33 -25.92 -4.85
C HIS A 50 0.49 -24.89 -5.64
N PHE A 51 1.05 -23.70 -5.92
CA PHE A 51 0.29 -22.58 -6.48
C PHE A 51 -0.14 -22.78 -7.92
N MET A 52 0.80 -23.12 -8.83
CA MET A 52 0.45 -23.26 -10.26
C MET A 52 -0.60 -24.34 -10.53
N PRO A 53 -0.56 -25.53 -9.91
CA PRO A 53 -1.64 -26.50 -10.02
C PRO A 53 -2.98 -25.97 -9.50
N ALA A 54 -2.98 -25.29 -8.33
CA ALA A 54 -4.20 -24.74 -7.74
C ALA A 54 -4.80 -23.61 -8.59
N ILE A 55 -3.98 -22.71 -9.14
CA ILE A 55 -4.42 -21.63 -10.04
C ILE A 55 -5.01 -22.20 -11.32
N LYS A 56 -4.34 -23.15 -11.98
CA LYS A 56 -4.85 -23.77 -13.22
C LYS A 56 -6.18 -24.51 -12.99
N GLN A 57 -6.28 -25.24 -11.88
CA GLN A 57 -7.52 -25.90 -11.51
C GLN A 57 -8.60 -24.87 -11.16
N GLY A 58 -8.28 -23.82 -10.39
CA GLY A 58 -9.22 -22.76 -10.04
C GLY A 58 -9.77 -22.01 -11.24
N ILE A 59 -8.92 -21.73 -12.25
CA ILE A 59 -9.37 -21.17 -13.55
C ILE A 59 -10.35 -22.12 -14.24
N ALA A 60 -10.04 -23.40 -14.31
CA ALA A 60 -10.91 -24.38 -14.97
C ALA A 60 -12.25 -24.55 -14.23
N GLU A 61 -12.24 -24.58 -12.90
CA GLU A 61 -13.45 -24.66 -12.09
C GLU A 61 -14.32 -23.41 -12.27
N GLN A 62 -13.75 -22.21 -12.15
CA GLN A 62 -14.50 -20.97 -12.32
C GLN A 62 -15.07 -20.86 -13.74
N GLN A 63 -14.31 -21.26 -14.78
CA GLN A 63 -14.82 -21.28 -16.14
C GLN A 63 -16.04 -22.20 -16.27
N ALA A 64 -16.01 -23.37 -15.66
CA ALA A 64 -17.15 -24.29 -15.68
C ALA A 64 -18.38 -23.74 -14.94
N GLU A 65 -18.18 -23.04 -13.81
CA GLU A 65 -19.22 -22.36 -13.05
C GLU A 65 -19.85 -21.24 -13.89
N ILE A 66 -19.03 -20.39 -14.53
CA ILE A 66 -19.49 -19.33 -15.42
C ILE A 66 -20.23 -19.88 -16.63
N ASP A 67 -19.73 -20.96 -17.23
CA ASP A 67 -20.41 -21.66 -18.32
C ASP A 67 -21.80 -22.19 -17.91
N SER A 68 -21.94 -22.62 -16.65
CA SER A 68 -23.23 -23.04 -16.11
C SER A 68 -24.21 -21.85 -15.99
N ILE A 69 -23.74 -20.70 -15.56
CA ILE A 69 -24.53 -19.45 -15.50
C ILE A 69 -25.00 -19.09 -16.93
N ILE A 70 -24.08 -19.08 -17.89
CA ILE A 70 -24.36 -18.70 -19.28
C ILE A 70 -25.37 -19.63 -19.93
N ARG A 71 -25.26 -20.95 -19.66
CA ARG A 71 -26.14 -21.98 -20.30
C ARG A 71 -27.48 -22.13 -19.59
N ASN A 72 -27.71 -21.47 -18.46
CA ASN A 72 -28.99 -21.54 -17.76
C ASN A 72 -30.12 -20.99 -18.66
N PRO A 73 -31.12 -21.81 -19.03
CA PRO A 73 -32.22 -21.41 -19.95
C PRO A 73 -33.25 -20.50 -19.27
N GLU A 74 -33.25 -20.39 -17.97
CA GLU A 74 -34.18 -19.56 -17.22
C GLU A 74 -33.88 -18.07 -17.41
N THR A 75 -34.90 -17.24 -17.25
CA THR A 75 -34.77 -15.79 -17.23
C THR A 75 -33.73 -15.39 -16.19
N PRO A 76 -32.79 -14.49 -16.51
CA PRO A 76 -31.82 -14.00 -15.56
C PRO A 76 -32.48 -13.38 -14.32
N THR A 77 -32.04 -13.83 -13.14
CA THR A 77 -32.46 -13.32 -11.83
C THR A 77 -31.24 -13.06 -11.00
N PHE A 78 -31.40 -12.33 -9.90
CA PHE A 78 -30.35 -12.17 -8.91
C PHE A 78 -29.74 -13.51 -8.48
N ALA A 79 -30.59 -14.49 -8.15
CA ALA A 79 -30.15 -15.79 -7.63
C ALA A 79 -29.36 -16.62 -8.66
N ASN A 80 -29.84 -16.69 -9.92
CA ASN A 80 -29.23 -17.55 -10.95
C ASN A 80 -28.14 -16.87 -11.78
N THR A 81 -27.84 -15.59 -11.49
CA THR A 81 -26.86 -14.81 -12.24
C THR A 81 -25.89 -14.10 -11.29
N ILE A 82 -26.33 -13.09 -10.53
CA ILE A 82 -25.45 -12.27 -9.67
C ILE A 82 -24.92 -13.09 -8.50
N LEU A 83 -25.79 -13.73 -7.74
CA LEU A 83 -25.40 -14.58 -6.60
C LEU A 83 -24.61 -15.82 -7.06
N ALA A 84 -24.91 -16.37 -8.23
CA ALA A 84 -24.14 -17.47 -8.80
C ALA A 84 -22.73 -17.03 -9.18
N TYR A 85 -22.57 -15.82 -9.72
CA TYR A 85 -21.26 -15.22 -10.00
C TYR A 85 -20.46 -14.97 -8.71
N GLU A 86 -21.07 -14.37 -7.70
CA GLU A 86 -20.44 -14.13 -6.38
C GLU A 86 -19.94 -15.42 -5.72
N LYS A 87 -20.61 -16.55 -5.99
CA LYS A 87 -20.22 -17.87 -5.48
C LYS A 87 -19.12 -18.55 -6.28
N SER A 88 -18.80 -18.06 -7.48
CA SER A 88 -17.84 -18.69 -8.39
C SER A 88 -16.39 -18.40 -8.02
N GLY A 89 -15.46 -19.22 -8.48
CA GLY A 89 -14.02 -18.97 -8.43
C GLY A 89 -13.39 -19.06 -7.04
N ARG A 90 -14.00 -19.72 -6.08
CA ARG A 90 -13.51 -19.76 -4.69
C ARG A 90 -12.09 -20.33 -4.54
N LEU A 91 -11.77 -21.38 -5.30
CA LEU A 91 -10.41 -21.94 -5.33
C LEU A 91 -9.42 -20.95 -5.92
N LEU A 92 -9.79 -20.34 -7.07
CA LEU A 92 -8.92 -19.37 -7.73
C LEU A 92 -8.63 -18.18 -6.83
N THR A 93 -9.66 -17.57 -6.25
CA THR A 93 -9.52 -16.44 -5.31
C THR A 93 -8.59 -16.80 -4.17
N ARG A 94 -8.78 -17.96 -3.52
CA ARG A 94 -7.91 -18.40 -2.42
C ARG A 94 -6.46 -18.55 -2.84
N ALA A 95 -6.21 -19.24 -3.96
CA ALA A 95 -4.85 -19.50 -4.43
C ALA A 95 -4.15 -18.21 -4.90
N SER A 96 -4.83 -17.35 -5.66
CA SER A 96 -4.25 -16.10 -6.15
C SER A 96 -4.02 -15.08 -5.03
N THR A 97 -4.94 -14.95 -4.07
CA THR A 97 -4.75 -14.10 -2.89
C THR A 97 -3.52 -14.53 -2.10
N LEU A 98 -3.40 -15.83 -1.78
CA LEU A 98 -2.25 -16.31 -1.01
C LEU A 98 -0.93 -16.20 -1.78
N LEU A 99 -0.92 -16.36 -3.11
CA LEU A 99 0.27 -16.12 -3.92
C LEU A 99 0.69 -14.65 -3.83
N SER A 100 -0.22 -13.72 -4.06
CA SER A 100 0.03 -12.27 -4.01
C SER A 100 0.54 -11.82 -2.63
N VAL A 101 -0.07 -12.33 -1.57
CA VAL A 101 0.36 -12.05 -0.19
C VAL A 101 1.77 -12.54 0.08
N LEU A 102 2.05 -13.81 -0.26
CA LEU A 102 3.35 -14.39 0.03
C LEU A 102 4.45 -13.80 -0.85
N THR A 103 4.19 -13.46 -2.10
CA THR A 103 5.17 -12.77 -2.97
C THR A 103 5.49 -11.36 -2.46
N SER A 104 4.51 -10.67 -1.88
CA SER A 104 4.70 -9.34 -1.31
C SER A 104 5.38 -9.36 0.07
N ALA A 105 4.92 -10.24 0.97
CA ALA A 105 5.36 -10.24 2.36
C ALA A 105 6.54 -11.18 2.65
N ASN A 106 6.74 -12.24 1.85
CA ASN A 106 7.82 -13.23 2.01
C ASN A 106 8.23 -13.86 0.67
N GLY A 107 8.44 -13.04 -0.37
CA GLY A 107 8.70 -13.44 -1.74
C GLY A 107 10.08 -14.06 -1.95
N THR A 108 10.14 -15.40 -1.93
CA THR A 108 11.34 -16.14 -2.35
C THR A 108 11.47 -16.13 -3.88
N ASP A 109 12.63 -16.45 -4.42
CA ASP A 109 12.85 -16.53 -5.87
C ASP A 109 11.91 -17.56 -6.53
N GLU A 110 11.58 -18.65 -5.84
CA GLU A 110 10.64 -19.66 -6.31
C GLU A 110 9.21 -19.11 -6.40
N LEU A 111 8.74 -18.38 -5.36
CA LEU A 111 7.42 -17.75 -5.37
C LEU A 111 7.31 -16.68 -6.45
N ARG A 112 8.37 -15.88 -6.66
CA ARG A 112 8.40 -14.86 -7.73
C ARG A 112 8.30 -15.47 -9.12
N LYS A 113 8.97 -16.59 -9.38
CA LYS A 113 8.82 -17.33 -10.64
C LYS A 113 7.39 -17.83 -10.85
N VAL A 114 6.77 -18.34 -9.79
CA VAL A 114 5.36 -18.76 -9.84
C VAL A 114 4.45 -17.56 -10.16
N GLU A 115 4.69 -16.42 -9.56
CA GLU A 115 3.94 -15.19 -9.82
C GLU A 115 4.08 -14.72 -11.29
N GLU A 116 5.32 -14.70 -11.81
CA GLU A 116 5.62 -14.36 -13.21
C GLU A 116 4.88 -15.28 -14.21
N GLU A 117 4.78 -16.58 -13.89
CA GLU A 117 4.04 -17.54 -14.72
C GLU A 117 2.52 -17.43 -14.55
N ALA A 118 2.03 -17.13 -13.35
CA ALA A 118 0.61 -17.06 -13.03
C ALA A 118 -0.06 -15.78 -13.54
N THR A 119 0.64 -14.63 -13.44
CA THR A 119 0.09 -13.31 -13.77
C THR A 119 -0.56 -13.22 -15.15
N PRO A 120 0.06 -13.67 -16.26
CA PRO A 120 -0.58 -13.63 -17.56
C PRO A 120 -1.80 -14.55 -17.66
N LEU A 121 -1.82 -15.69 -16.96
CA LEU A 121 -2.97 -16.61 -16.96
C LEU A 121 -4.14 -16.00 -16.19
N LEU A 122 -3.89 -15.38 -15.05
CA LEU A 122 -4.89 -14.69 -14.23
C LEU A 122 -5.50 -13.50 -14.99
N SER A 123 -4.65 -12.68 -15.62
CA SER A 123 -5.09 -11.54 -16.44
C SER A 123 -5.95 -11.98 -17.62
N ALA A 124 -5.52 -12.99 -18.36
CA ALA A 124 -6.28 -13.52 -19.50
C ALA A 124 -7.63 -14.12 -19.06
N HIS A 125 -7.67 -14.79 -17.91
CA HIS A 125 -8.90 -15.34 -17.37
C HIS A 125 -9.86 -14.23 -16.90
N HIS A 126 -9.36 -13.22 -16.21
CA HIS A 126 -10.14 -12.05 -15.81
C HIS A 126 -10.77 -11.33 -17.01
N ASP A 127 -10.00 -11.08 -18.06
CA ASP A 127 -10.51 -10.52 -19.31
C ASP A 127 -11.57 -11.43 -19.95
N ALA A 128 -11.34 -12.76 -19.97
CA ALA A 128 -12.30 -13.71 -20.53
C ALA A 128 -13.64 -13.71 -19.77
N LEU A 129 -13.65 -13.39 -18.49
CA LEU A 129 -14.88 -13.25 -17.70
C LEU A 129 -15.57 -11.91 -17.98
N LEU A 130 -14.88 -10.79 -17.78
CA LEU A 130 -15.49 -9.46 -17.84
C LEU A 130 -15.83 -9.01 -19.27
N LEU A 131 -15.16 -9.54 -20.28
CA LEU A 131 -15.48 -9.27 -21.69
C LEU A 131 -16.43 -10.31 -22.31
N ASN A 132 -16.96 -11.25 -21.50
CA ASN A 132 -17.88 -12.26 -21.99
C ASN A 132 -19.28 -11.67 -22.25
N GLU A 133 -19.64 -11.59 -23.54
CA GLU A 133 -20.88 -10.97 -23.97
C GLU A 133 -22.13 -11.67 -23.41
N LYS A 134 -22.12 -13.00 -23.33
CA LYS A 134 -23.29 -13.77 -22.86
C LYS A 134 -23.47 -13.62 -21.35
N LEU A 135 -22.39 -13.63 -20.62
CA LEU A 135 -22.40 -13.38 -19.16
C LEU A 135 -22.88 -11.96 -18.88
N PHE A 136 -22.30 -10.97 -19.56
CA PHE A 136 -22.71 -9.57 -19.42
C PHE A 136 -24.20 -9.36 -19.76
N ALA A 137 -24.70 -9.99 -20.81
CA ALA A 137 -26.12 -9.89 -21.16
C ALA A 137 -27.03 -10.35 -20.02
N ARG A 138 -26.66 -11.40 -19.30
CA ARG A 138 -27.39 -11.86 -18.09
C ARG A 138 -27.28 -10.88 -16.92
N VAL A 139 -26.09 -10.38 -16.64
CA VAL A 139 -25.86 -9.38 -15.59
C VAL A 139 -26.67 -8.12 -15.90
N LYS A 140 -26.60 -7.62 -17.13
CA LYS A 140 -27.37 -6.46 -17.59
C LYS A 140 -28.87 -6.66 -17.48
N ALA A 141 -29.38 -7.83 -17.82
CA ALA A 141 -30.80 -8.13 -17.71
C ALA A 141 -31.31 -8.07 -16.26
N VAL A 142 -30.49 -8.53 -15.30
CA VAL A 142 -30.82 -8.39 -13.86
C VAL A 142 -30.76 -6.92 -13.44
N TYR A 143 -29.73 -6.19 -13.85
CA TYR A 143 -29.56 -4.77 -13.54
C TYR A 143 -30.71 -3.91 -14.08
N ASP A 144 -31.14 -4.13 -15.36
CA ASP A 144 -32.24 -3.39 -15.98
C ASP A 144 -33.59 -3.72 -15.33
N ALA A 145 -33.77 -4.94 -14.78
CA ALA A 145 -35.00 -5.39 -14.12
C ALA A 145 -35.11 -4.99 -12.63
N ASP A 146 -34.16 -4.21 -12.12
CA ASP A 146 -33.84 -3.95 -10.70
C ASP A 146 -34.91 -3.17 -9.90
N THR A 147 -36.14 -3.17 -10.29
CA THR A 147 -37.21 -2.49 -9.53
C THR A 147 -37.61 -3.17 -8.21
N LEU A 148 -37.08 -4.37 -7.93
CA LEU A 148 -37.46 -5.19 -6.77
C LEU A 148 -36.28 -5.51 -5.81
N LEU A 149 -35.03 -5.30 -6.24
CA LEU A 149 -33.86 -5.52 -5.38
C LEU A 149 -33.68 -4.37 -4.39
N THR A 150 -33.26 -4.68 -3.19
CA THR A 150 -33.01 -3.70 -2.13
C THR A 150 -31.76 -4.05 -1.33
N GLY A 151 -31.16 -3.06 -0.67
CA GLY A 151 -30.03 -3.29 0.21
C GLY A 151 -28.80 -3.84 -0.51
N GLU A 152 -28.17 -4.85 0.08
CA GLU A 152 -26.90 -5.40 -0.47
C GLU A 152 -27.09 -6.14 -1.79
N ASP A 153 -28.25 -6.76 -2.06
CA ASP A 153 -28.53 -7.44 -3.32
C ASP A 153 -28.53 -6.44 -4.49
N GLN A 154 -29.19 -5.30 -4.30
CA GLN A 154 -29.16 -4.20 -5.25
C GLN A 154 -27.75 -3.66 -5.44
N ARG A 155 -27.05 -3.42 -4.32
CA ARG A 155 -25.71 -2.87 -4.37
C ARG A 155 -24.71 -3.81 -5.06
N LEU A 156 -24.76 -5.10 -4.78
CA LEU A 156 -23.92 -6.09 -5.46
C LEU A 156 -24.19 -6.12 -6.96
N THR A 157 -25.46 -6.07 -7.36
CA THR A 157 -25.86 -6.01 -8.77
C THR A 157 -25.29 -4.76 -9.46
N GLU A 158 -25.40 -3.59 -8.80
CA GLU A 158 -24.87 -2.33 -9.31
C GLU A 158 -23.34 -2.36 -9.43
N VAL A 159 -22.63 -2.85 -8.40
CA VAL A 159 -21.17 -2.93 -8.40
C VAL A 159 -20.70 -3.86 -9.51
N LEU A 160 -21.25 -5.05 -9.60
CA LEU A 160 -20.88 -6.02 -10.62
C LEU A 160 -21.19 -5.50 -12.05
N TYR A 161 -22.36 -4.90 -12.28
CA TYR A 161 -22.68 -4.30 -13.58
C TYR A 161 -21.66 -3.21 -13.97
N ARG A 162 -21.29 -2.34 -13.02
CA ARG A 162 -20.30 -1.29 -13.25
C ARG A 162 -18.92 -1.86 -13.56
N GLU A 163 -18.52 -2.93 -12.86
CA GLU A 163 -17.26 -3.62 -13.12
C GLU A 163 -17.17 -4.13 -14.57
N PHE A 164 -18.21 -4.79 -15.06
CA PHE A 164 -18.29 -5.22 -16.45
C PHE A 164 -18.22 -4.06 -17.44
N VAL A 165 -18.98 -3.00 -17.20
CA VAL A 165 -18.99 -1.81 -18.07
C VAL A 165 -17.62 -1.12 -18.08
N HIS A 166 -17.01 -0.95 -16.92
CA HIS A 166 -15.70 -0.35 -16.76
C HIS A 166 -14.58 -1.19 -17.42
N ALA A 167 -14.73 -2.51 -17.41
CA ALA A 167 -13.84 -3.43 -18.12
C ALA A 167 -14.02 -3.43 -19.64
N GLY A 168 -15.14 -2.89 -20.17
CA GLY A 168 -15.38 -2.78 -21.62
C GLY A 168 -16.41 -3.76 -22.19
N ALA A 169 -17.31 -4.32 -21.37
CA ALA A 169 -18.33 -5.26 -21.83
C ALA A 169 -19.30 -4.68 -22.87
N LEU A 170 -19.46 -3.35 -22.93
CA LEU A 170 -20.28 -2.66 -23.93
C LEU A 170 -19.61 -2.52 -25.30
N LEU A 171 -18.35 -2.87 -25.44
CA LEU A 171 -17.59 -2.76 -26.68
C LEU A 171 -18.04 -3.80 -27.74
N SER A 172 -17.81 -3.49 -29.03
CA SER A 172 -17.91 -4.47 -30.09
C SER A 172 -16.88 -5.60 -29.92
N ALA A 173 -17.09 -6.75 -30.56
CA ALA A 173 -16.17 -7.87 -30.52
C ALA A 173 -14.75 -7.47 -30.95
N GLU A 174 -14.61 -6.72 -32.06
CA GLU A 174 -13.32 -6.23 -32.54
C GLU A 174 -12.63 -5.31 -31.55
N SER A 175 -13.40 -4.43 -30.89
CA SER A 175 -12.86 -3.53 -29.86
C SER A 175 -12.45 -4.29 -28.60
N ARG A 176 -13.19 -5.33 -28.20
CA ARG A 176 -12.79 -6.21 -27.06
C ARG A 176 -11.48 -6.95 -27.34
N ASP A 177 -11.29 -7.49 -28.57
CA ASP A 177 -10.02 -8.13 -28.97
C ASP A 177 -8.84 -7.14 -28.93
N SER A 178 -9.09 -5.90 -29.34
CA SER A 178 -8.09 -4.83 -29.26
C SER A 178 -7.77 -4.48 -27.81
N LEU A 179 -8.78 -4.39 -26.95
CA LEU A 179 -8.63 -4.11 -25.51
C LEU A 179 -7.83 -5.22 -24.80
N SER A 180 -8.14 -6.50 -25.08
CA SER A 180 -7.40 -7.64 -24.51
C SER A 180 -5.91 -7.61 -24.89
N LYS A 181 -5.58 -7.21 -26.13
CA LYS A 181 -4.16 -7.04 -26.53
C LYS A 181 -3.48 -5.92 -25.75
N ILE A 182 -4.17 -4.78 -25.58
CA ILE A 182 -3.67 -3.65 -24.79
C ILE A 182 -3.46 -4.08 -23.34
N ASN A 183 -4.43 -4.74 -22.71
CA ASN A 183 -4.34 -5.24 -21.35
C ASN A 183 -3.17 -6.22 -21.18
N GLY A 184 -2.98 -7.14 -22.12
CA GLY A 184 -1.87 -8.09 -22.11
C GLY A 184 -0.51 -7.40 -22.21
N GLU A 185 -0.35 -6.39 -23.09
CA GLU A 185 0.90 -5.60 -23.18
C GLU A 185 1.13 -4.78 -21.91
N LEU A 186 0.10 -4.15 -21.35
CA LEU A 186 0.18 -3.40 -20.09
C LEU A 186 0.66 -4.28 -18.95
N SER A 187 0.08 -5.45 -18.74
CA SER A 187 0.47 -6.39 -17.68
C SER A 187 1.96 -6.76 -17.74
N VAL A 188 2.48 -7.05 -18.95
CA VAL A 188 3.90 -7.35 -19.15
C VAL A 188 4.77 -6.15 -18.85
N LEU A 189 4.39 -4.95 -19.30
CA LEU A 189 5.17 -3.73 -19.08
C LEU A 189 5.15 -3.28 -17.64
N GLU A 190 4.03 -3.40 -16.93
CA GLU A 190 3.92 -3.07 -15.52
C GLU A 190 4.79 -4.00 -14.66
N THR A 191 4.78 -5.30 -14.92
CA THR A 191 5.68 -6.26 -14.27
C THR A 191 7.16 -5.93 -14.57
N LYS A 192 7.48 -5.62 -15.83
CA LYS A 192 8.83 -5.19 -16.21
C LYS A 192 9.25 -3.93 -15.48
N PHE A 193 8.37 -2.94 -15.36
CA PHE A 193 8.64 -1.70 -14.65
C PHE A 193 8.98 -1.95 -13.17
N VAL A 194 8.19 -2.78 -12.48
CA VAL A 194 8.43 -3.14 -11.07
C VAL A 194 9.82 -3.75 -10.88
N ASN A 195 10.20 -4.69 -11.76
CA ASN A 195 11.53 -5.33 -11.72
C ASN A 195 12.65 -4.32 -12.00
N GLN A 196 12.49 -3.48 -13.02
CA GLN A 196 13.47 -2.42 -13.33
C GLN A 196 13.67 -1.46 -12.16
N VAL A 197 12.59 -0.99 -11.51
CA VAL A 197 12.68 -0.08 -10.35
C VAL A 197 13.37 -0.73 -9.17
N ARG A 198 13.07 -1.99 -8.88
CA ARG A 198 13.74 -2.76 -7.80
C ARG A 198 15.24 -2.81 -8.05
N ASP A 199 15.66 -3.21 -9.25
CA ASP A 199 17.06 -3.39 -9.59
C ASP A 199 17.80 -2.04 -9.65
N ALA A 200 17.16 -0.98 -10.19
CA ALA A 200 17.69 0.38 -10.17
C ALA A 200 17.83 0.93 -8.74
N THR A 201 16.89 0.62 -7.85
CA THR A 201 16.94 1.02 -6.43
C THR A 201 18.11 0.35 -5.72
N ASN A 202 18.33 -0.94 -5.97
CA ASN A 202 19.49 -1.66 -5.44
C ASN A 202 20.83 -1.11 -5.97
N ALA A 203 20.86 -0.70 -7.23
CA ALA A 203 22.05 -0.12 -7.87
C ALA A 203 22.30 1.35 -7.48
N ALA A 204 21.30 2.05 -6.95
CA ALA A 204 21.41 3.44 -6.52
C ALA A 204 22.18 3.63 -5.20
N ALA A 205 22.48 2.56 -4.47
CA ALA A 205 23.21 2.62 -3.21
C ALA A 205 24.54 3.38 -3.36
N VAL A 206 24.83 4.26 -2.40
CA VAL A 206 26.02 5.12 -2.44
C VAL A 206 27.15 4.49 -1.64
N LEU A 207 28.22 4.11 -2.34
CA LEU A 207 29.43 3.53 -1.73
C LEU A 207 30.35 4.63 -1.18
N ILE A 208 30.76 4.50 0.08
CA ILE A 208 31.62 5.41 0.80
C ILE A 208 32.89 4.66 1.23
N THR A 209 34.04 5.23 0.90
CA THR A 209 35.36 4.64 1.22
C THR A 209 36.07 5.34 2.37
N ASP A 210 35.76 6.61 2.61
CA ASP A 210 36.30 7.38 3.75
C ASP A 210 35.21 7.61 4.78
N ILE A 211 35.37 7.03 5.96
CA ILE A 211 34.42 7.17 7.08
C ILE A 211 34.20 8.64 7.49
N LYS A 212 35.15 9.54 7.21
CA LYS A 212 35.00 10.97 7.51
C LYS A 212 33.87 11.64 6.72
N GLU A 213 33.52 11.09 5.56
CA GLU A 213 32.37 11.59 4.80
C GLU A 213 31.05 11.34 5.54
N LEU A 214 31.00 10.32 6.42
CA LEU A 214 29.83 9.91 7.20
C LEU A 214 29.70 10.65 8.54
N ASP A 215 30.47 11.72 8.76
CA ASP A 215 30.38 12.53 9.96
C ASP A 215 28.93 13.02 10.19
N GLY A 216 28.44 12.85 11.41
CA GLY A 216 27.05 13.13 11.80
C GLY A 216 26.10 11.94 11.75
N LEU A 217 26.46 10.86 11.01
CA LEU A 217 25.60 9.68 10.93
C LEU A 217 25.58 8.93 12.27
N SER A 218 24.39 8.49 12.70
CA SER A 218 24.22 7.70 13.92
C SER A 218 25.00 6.38 13.86
N GLN A 219 25.44 5.86 15.03
CA GLN A 219 26.15 4.58 15.08
C GLN A 219 25.31 3.44 14.49
N GLU A 220 24.02 3.44 14.71
CA GLU A 220 23.08 2.46 14.12
C GLU A 220 23.15 2.48 12.58
N ASN A 221 23.13 3.68 11.99
CA ASN A 221 23.20 3.82 10.52
C ASN A 221 24.60 3.48 9.98
N LEU A 222 25.68 3.78 10.74
CA LEU A 222 27.06 3.38 10.40
C LEU A 222 27.19 1.85 10.37
N ASP A 223 26.70 1.16 11.40
CA ASP A 223 26.78 -0.30 11.50
C ASP A 223 25.97 -0.96 10.39
N ARG A 224 24.79 -0.42 10.06
CA ARG A 224 23.97 -0.88 8.95
C ARG A 224 24.68 -0.70 7.60
N ALA A 225 25.28 0.47 7.38
CA ALA A 225 26.00 0.76 6.14
C ALA A 225 27.26 -0.13 5.98
N ALA A 226 27.98 -0.41 7.07
CA ALA A 226 29.12 -1.32 7.07
C ALA A 226 28.70 -2.76 6.76
N LYS A 227 27.64 -3.24 7.41
CA LYS A 227 27.09 -4.57 7.19
C LYS A 227 26.62 -4.76 5.74
N LEU A 228 25.90 -3.81 5.20
CA LEU A 228 25.42 -3.86 3.82
C LEU A 228 26.58 -3.87 2.80
N ALA A 229 27.64 -3.09 3.08
CA ALA A 229 28.85 -3.10 2.26
C ALA A 229 29.55 -4.48 2.29
N GLU A 230 29.66 -5.09 3.48
CA GLU A 230 30.24 -6.44 3.60
C GLU A 230 29.40 -7.51 2.86
N GLU A 231 28.08 -7.46 2.98
CA GLU A 231 27.14 -8.36 2.27
C GLU A 231 27.27 -8.25 0.74
N ARG A 232 27.64 -7.06 0.24
CA ARG A 232 27.88 -6.82 -1.19
C ARG A 232 29.33 -6.97 -1.62
N GLY A 233 30.21 -7.54 -0.77
CA GLY A 233 31.61 -7.81 -1.08
C GLY A 233 32.54 -6.60 -0.91
N GLU A 234 32.06 -5.47 -0.42
CA GLU A 234 32.78 -4.22 -0.22
C GLU A 234 33.30 -4.07 1.23
N LYS A 235 33.94 -5.12 1.76
CA LYS A 235 34.41 -5.17 3.16
C LYS A 235 35.31 -3.99 3.52
N GLY A 236 35.06 -3.38 4.67
CA GLY A 236 35.79 -2.22 5.17
C GLY A 236 35.36 -0.88 4.58
N LYS A 237 34.28 -0.87 3.80
CA LYS A 237 33.63 0.33 3.28
C LYS A 237 32.23 0.45 3.89
N TYR A 238 31.49 1.45 3.45
CA TYR A 238 30.12 1.73 3.89
C TYR A 238 29.21 1.89 2.69
N LEU A 239 28.01 1.34 2.74
CA LEU A 239 27.05 1.43 1.62
C LEU A 239 25.74 1.98 2.14
N LEU A 240 25.37 3.18 1.69
CA LEU A 240 24.07 3.79 2.01
C LEU A 240 23.02 3.29 1.03
N GLU A 241 22.06 2.52 1.53
CA GLU A 241 20.92 2.06 0.75
C GLU A 241 19.96 3.23 0.47
N ILE A 242 19.57 3.40 -0.78
CA ILE A 242 18.75 4.54 -1.21
C ILE A 242 17.32 4.09 -1.50
N SER A 243 16.38 4.61 -0.71
CA SER A 243 14.93 4.46 -0.92
C SER A 243 14.22 5.76 -0.52
N ASN A 244 12.91 5.84 -0.72
CA ASN A 244 12.13 6.99 -0.24
C ASN A 244 12.04 7.06 1.28
N THR A 245 12.26 5.94 1.98
CA THR A 245 12.21 5.86 3.45
C THR A 245 13.58 6.00 4.12
N THR A 246 14.67 5.62 3.45
CA THR A 246 16.03 5.70 4.04
C THR A 246 16.71 7.04 3.76
N ARG A 247 16.50 7.62 2.56
CA ARG A 247 17.11 8.88 2.11
C ARG A 247 16.94 10.04 3.10
N PRO A 248 15.73 10.37 3.59
CA PRO A 248 15.53 11.53 4.44
C PRO A 248 16.36 11.44 5.74
N GLY A 249 16.39 10.26 6.37
CA GLY A 249 17.17 10.04 7.59
C GLY A 249 18.66 10.28 7.38
N TYR A 250 19.25 9.78 6.30
CA TYR A 250 20.65 10.05 5.99
C TYR A 250 20.93 11.55 5.75
N ILE A 251 20.06 12.22 4.98
CA ILE A 251 20.22 13.66 4.69
C ILE A 251 20.11 14.48 5.98
N ALA A 252 19.20 14.14 6.89
CA ALA A 252 19.02 14.84 8.16
C ALA A 252 20.24 14.72 9.07
N GLU A 253 20.93 13.58 9.08
CA GLU A 253 22.06 13.30 9.97
C GLU A 253 23.41 13.80 9.42
N LEU A 254 23.69 13.61 8.13
CA LEU A 254 25.01 13.84 7.50
C LEU A 254 25.46 15.29 7.56
N ASN A 255 26.61 15.57 8.18
CA ASN A 255 27.24 16.91 8.21
C ASN A 255 27.85 17.27 6.83
N ASN A 256 28.33 16.28 6.07
CA ASN A 256 28.95 16.49 4.77
C ASN A 256 27.90 16.89 3.70
N ARG A 257 27.91 18.16 3.30
CA ARG A 257 26.95 18.72 2.32
C ARG A 257 27.06 18.06 0.93
N ASP A 258 28.29 17.73 0.48
CA ASP A 258 28.48 17.07 -0.79
C ASP A 258 27.90 15.64 -0.77
N LEU A 259 28.06 14.92 0.32
CA LEU A 259 27.46 13.59 0.47
C LEU A 259 25.93 13.68 0.52
N ARG A 260 25.32 14.67 1.19
CA ARG A 260 23.87 14.90 1.13
C ARG A 260 23.40 15.10 -0.31
N ARG A 261 24.12 15.92 -1.11
CA ARG A 261 23.84 16.11 -2.54
C ARG A 261 23.91 14.80 -3.30
N ARG A 262 24.98 14.02 -3.14
CA ARG A 262 25.15 12.70 -3.81
C ARG A 262 24.04 11.71 -3.43
N VAL A 263 23.63 11.67 -2.18
CA VAL A 263 22.52 10.83 -1.70
C VAL A 263 21.20 11.25 -2.34
N LEU A 264 20.89 12.53 -2.39
CA LEU A 264 19.68 13.02 -3.04
C LEU A 264 19.69 12.75 -4.55
N GLU A 265 20.78 13.08 -5.24
CA GLU A 265 20.94 12.84 -6.67
C GLU A 265 20.82 11.35 -7.03
N ALA A 266 21.41 10.46 -6.22
CA ALA A 266 21.28 9.02 -6.38
C ALA A 266 19.81 8.58 -6.25
N SER A 267 19.08 9.19 -5.32
CA SER A 267 17.65 8.94 -5.15
C SER A 267 16.80 9.44 -6.32
N LEU A 268 16.98 10.69 -6.73
CA LEU A 268 16.18 11.31 -7.79
C LEU A 268 16.48 10.76 -9.20
N SER A 269 17.68 10.20 -9.42
CA SER A 269 18.07 9.59 -10.69
C SER A 269 17.84 8.08 -10.79
N ARG A 270 17.12 7.49 -9.82
CA ARG A 270 16.78 6.06 -9.89
C ARG A 270 15.99 5.76 -11.16
N ALA A 271 16.37 4.68 -11.83
CA ALA A 271 15.74 4.19 -13.05
C ALA A 271 15.67 5.24 -14.21
N SER A 272 16.50 6.30 -14.16
CA SER A 272 16.58 7.31 -15.24
C SER A 272 17.99 7.52 -15.81
N ARG A 273 19.01 6.83 -15.26
CA ARG A 273 20.40 7.01 -15.70
C ARG A 273 20.58 6.59 -17.15
N PRO A 274 21.27 7.40 -17.98
CA PRO A 274 21.58 7.01 -19.34
C PRO A 274 22.36 5.68 -19.40
N ASN A 275 22.01 4.81 -20.36
CA ASN A 275 22.62 3.50 -20.55
C ASN A 275 22.45 2.50 -19.38
N ASP A 276 21.59 2.78 -18.41
CA ASP A 276 21.21 1.82 -17.38
C ASP A 276 20.17 0.85 -17.99
N PRO A 277 20.38 -0.48 -17.93
CA PRO A 277 19.39 -1.46 -18.40
C PRO A 277 18.07 -1.36 -17.63
N ASN A 278 18.10 -0.79 -16.44
CA ASN A 278 16.94 -0.56 -15.58
C ASN A 278 16.32 0.84 -15.76
N ASN A 279 16.70 1.58 -16.81
CA ASN A 279 16.04 2.84 -17.15
C ASN A 279 14.60 2.59 -17.59
N THR A 280 13.63 3.20 -16.90
CA THR A 280 12.21 2.96 -17.09
C THR A 280 11.54 3.94 -18.05
N GLN A 281 12.23 4.99 -18.52
CA GLN A 281 11.61 6.08 -19.30
C GLN A 281 10.83 5.59 -20.51
N LEU A 282 11.39 4.63 -21.28
CA LEU A 282 10.69 4.04 -22.42
C LEU A 282 9.52 3.16 -21.99
N THR A 283 9.67 2.42 -20.89
CA THR A 283 8.63 1.55 -20.36
C THR A 283 7.42 2.38 -19.92
N ILE A 284 7.62 3.46 -19.13
CA ILE A 284 6.53 4.32 -18.66
C ILE A 284 5.86 5.09 -19.80
N ALA A 285 6.64 5.57 -20.80
CA ALA A 285 6.08 6.22 -21.98
C ALA A 285 5.13 5.28 -22.74
N ARG A 286 5.54 4.03 -22.93
CA ARG A 286 4.68 3.03 -23.61
C ARG A 286 3.47 2.64 -22.78
N ILE A 287 3.59 2.49 -21.47
CA ILE A 287 2.43 2.27 -20.57
C ILE A 287 1.42 3.42 -20.72
N ALA A 288 1.90 4.67 -20.71
CA ALA A 288 1.02 5.83 -20.82
C ALA A 288 0.30 5.91 -22.19
N GLU A 289 1.02 5.60 -23.29
CA GLU A 289 0.40 5.48 -24.62
C GLU A 289 -0.74 4.45 -24.63
N LEU A 290 -0.47 3.24 -24.13
CA LEU A 290 -1.47 2.16 -24.09
C LEU A 290 -2.67 2.52 -23.21
N ARG A 291 -2.44 3.19 -22.07
CA ARG A 291 -3.52 3.66 -21.19
C ARG A 291 -4.41 4.69 -21.89
N ALA A 292 -3.82 5.62 -22.65
CA ALA A 292 -4.58 6.58 -23.43
C ALA A 292 -5.37 5.91 -24.56
N GLU A 293 -4.78 4.91 -25.25
CA GLU A 293 -5.46 4.09 -26.26
C GLU A 293 -6.63 3.30 -25.64
N LYS A 294 -6.41 2.68 -24.47
CA LYS A 294 -7.43 1.96 -23.70
C LYS A 294 -8.61 2.86 -23.38
N ALA A 295 -8.36 4.04 -22.81
CA ALA A 295 -9.41 4.98 -22.44
C ALA A 295 -10.25 5.42 -23.66
N LYS A 296 -9.59 5.75 -24.77
CA LYS A 296 -10.27 6.10 -26.01
C LYS A 296 -11.16 4.96 -26.51
N LEU A 297 -10.64 3.73 -26.48
CA LEU A 297 -11.39 2.53 -26.89
C LEU A 297 -12.64 2.34 -26.03
N LEU A 298 -12.54 2.62 -24.72
CA LEU A 298 -13.63 2.57 -23.75
C LEU A 298 -14.59 3.77 -23.80
N GLY A 299 -14.33 4.77 -24.67
CA GLY A 299 -15.20 5.93 -24.86
C GLY A 299 -14.95 7.09 -23.90
N TYR A 300 -13.77 7.12 -23.24
CA TYR A 300 -13.37 8.19 -22.33
C TYR A 300 -12.35 9.13 -22.99
N ASP A 301 -12.39 10.41 -22.61
CA ASP A 301 -11.50 11.44 -23.15
C ASP A 301 -10.04 11.26 -22.71
N SER A 302 -9.82 10.60 -21.56
CA SER A 302 -8.51 10.33 -21.00
C SER A 302 -8.52 9.11 -20.09
N PHE A 303 -7.34 8.56 -19.79
CA PHE A 303 -7.23 7.47 -18.83
C PHE A 303 -7.67 7.89 -17.43
N ALA A 304 -7.37 9.12 -17.01
CA ALA A 304 -7.85 9.66 -15.74
C ALA A 304 -9.39 9.71 -15.68
N ALA A 305 -10.06 10.11 -16.75
CA ALA A 305 -11.52 10.12 -16.80
C ALA A 305 -12.11 8.70 -16.64
N TRP A 306 -11.47 7.71 -17.24
CA TRP A 306 -11.84 6.29 -17.06
C TRP A 306 -11.58 5.83 -15.62
N ALA A 307 -10.37 6.04 -15.11
CA ALA A 307 -9.95 5.56 -13.79
C ALA A 307 -10.77 6.16 -12.63
N LEU A 308 -11.23 7.42 -12.78
CA LEU A 308 -12.02 8.10 -11.76
C LEU A 308 -13.53 7.83 -11.84
N SER A 309 -14.03 7.25 -12.94
CA SER A 309 -15.46 7.14 -13.21
C SER A 309 -16.24 6.33 -12.15
N ASP A 310 -15.60 5.43 -11.43
CA ASP A 310 -16.15 4.60 -10.35
C ASP A 310 -15.73 5.05 -8.93
N GLN A 311 -14.91 6.10 -8.82
CA GLN A 311 -14.42 6.66 -7.56
C GLN A 311 -15.37 7.75 -6.99
N MET A 312 -15.10 8.28 -5.78
CA MET A 312 -15.86 9.42 -5.23
C MET A 312 -15.69 10.68 -6.05
N ALA A 313 -14.49 10.96 -6.51
CA ALA A 313 -14.16 12.14 -7.33
C ALA A 313 -14.89 12.16 -8.68
N ARG A 314 -15.18 11.00 -9.27
CA ARG A 314 -15.90 10.82 -10.54
C ARG A 314 -15.17 11.33 -11.77
N GLU A 315 -14.48 12.45 -11.71
CA GLU A 315 -13.88 13.11 -12.87
C GLU A 315 -12.58 13.84 -12.52
N PRO A 316 -11.66 14.02 -13.48
CA PRO A 316 -10.39 14.70 -13.26
C PRO A 316 -10.49 16.13 -12.73
N SER A 317 -11.55 16.86 -13.11
CA SER A 317 -11.82 18.23 -12.66
C SER A 317 -11.94 18.32 -11.13
N ALA A 318 -12.53 17.31 -10.47
CA ALA A 318 -12.64 17.29 -9.01
C ALA A 318 -11.27 17.20 -8.34
N VAL A 319 -10.34 16.40 -8.89
CA VAL A 319 -8.97 16.31 -8.37
C VAL A 319 -8.19 17.60 -8.60
N TYR A 320 -8.35 18.22 -9.77
CA TYR A 320 -7.69 19.51 -10.02
C TYR A 320 -8.25 20.61 -9.14
N SER A 321 -9.56 20.64 -8.86
CA SER A 321 -10.16 21.59 -7.92
C SER A 321 -9.59 21.42 -6.51
N LEU A 322 -9.40 20.15 -6.05
CA LEU A 322 -8.74 19.85 -4.78
C LEU A 322 -7.33 20.47 -4.71
N ILE A 323 -6.51 20.27 -5.76
CA ILE A 323 -5.18 20.87 -5.84
C ILE A 323 -5.25 22.40 -5.82
N GLU A 324 -6.14 22.99 -6.61
CA GLU A 324 -6.28 24.45 -6.75
C GLU A 324 -6.75 25.14 -5.46
N GLU A 325 -7.58 24.47 -4.65
CA GLU A 325 -8.00 25.00 -3.36
C GLU A 325 -6.89 24.98 -2.31
N ILE A 326 -6.00 23.97 -2.34
CA ILE A 326 -4.90 23.80 -1.37
C ILE A 326 -3.65 24.61 -1.77
N ALA A 327 -3.35 24.69 -3.07
CA ALA A 327 -2.10 25.24 -3.57
C ALA A 327 -1.79 26.69 -3.12
N PRO A 328 -2.74 27.63 -2.97
CA PRO A 328 -2.43 28.97 -2.48
C PRO A 328 -1.88 28.97 -1.04
N ALA A 329 -2.54 28.24 -0.12
CA ALA A 329 -2.10 28.12 1.27
C ALA A 329 -0.75 27.39 1.36
N TYR A 330 -0.59 26.30 0.60
CA TYR A 330 0.67 25.58 0.47
C TYR A 330 1.82 26.50 0.02
N ARG A 331 1.65 27.24 -1.10
CA ARG A 331 2.71 28.13 -1.64
C ARG A 331 3.13 29.18 -0.66
N LYS A 332 2.18 29.79 0.07
CA LYS A 332 2.46 30.79 1.09
C LYS A 332 3.31 30.18 2.22
N LYS A 333 2.89 29.04 2.74
CA LYS A 333 3.55 28.39 3.87
C LYS A 333 4.95 27.85 3.50
N ILE A 334 5.09 27.16 2.37
CA ILE A 334 6.37 26.59 1.96
C ILE A 334 7.42 27.67 1.63
N ALA A 335 7.00 28.81 1.09
CA ALA A 335 7.89 29.94 0.88
C ALA A 335 8.38 30.54 2.21
N ALA A 336 7.51 30.62 3.21
CA ALA A 336 7.88 31.07 4.56
C ALA A 336 8.84 30.08 5.24
N ASP A 337 8.57 28.78 5.14
CA ASP A 337 9.44 27.73 5.69
C ASP A 337 10.82 27.71 5.01
N ALA A 338 10.89 27.84 3.69
CA ALA A 338 12.15 27.96 2.96
C ALA A 338 12.98 29.19 3.37
N ALA A 339 12.30 30.33 3.58
CA ALA A 339 12.95 31.56 4.05
C ALA A 339 13.48 31.40 5.47
N GLU A 340 12.71 30.80 6.38
CA GLU A 340 13.12 30.52 7.76
C GLU A 340 14.32 29.57 7.81
N LEU A 341 14.30 28.47 7.05
CA LEU A 341 15.43 27.53 6.95
C LEU A 341 16.68 28.20 6.39
N THR A 342 16.52 29.04 5.34
CA THR A 342 17.63 29.79 4.76
C THR A 342 18.25 30.76 5.77
N GLU A 343 17.44 31.51 6.51
CA GLU A 343 17.91 32.41 7.55
C GLU A 343 18.63 31.66 8.68
N PHE A 344 18.07 30.52 9.09
CA PHE A 344 18.69 29.66 10.10
C PHE A 344 20.04 29.13 9.64
N ALA A 345 20.13 28.60 8.42
CA ALA A 345 21.37 28.08 7.85
C ALA A 345 22.45 29.17 7.70
N ARG A 346 22.08 30.38 7.31
CA ARG A 346 23.03 31.51 7.16
C ARG A 346 23.73 31.93 8.43
N LYS A 347 23.22 31.59 9.60
CA LYS A 347 23.89 31.85 10.89
C LYS A 347 25.19 31.05 11.07
N THR A 348 25.26 29.87 10.42
CA THR A 348 26.44 28.98 10.47
C THR A 348 27.23 28.99 9.17
N GLU A 349 26.54 29.02 8.02
CA GLU A 349 27.17 28.90 6.69
C GLU A 349 27.58 30.24 6.08
N GLY A 350 27.07 31.35 6.61
CA GLY A 350 27.32 32.69 6.10
C GLY A 350 26.20 33.21 5.16
N LYS A 351 26.24 34.54 4.92
CA LYS A 351 25.17 35.30 4.26
C LYS A 351 24.88 34.89 2.82
N ASP A 352 25.88 34.29 2.14
CA ASP A 352 25.77 33.91 0.73
C ASP A 352 25.24 32.49 0.54
N PHE A 353 24.86 31.79 1.63
CA PHE A 353 24.30 30.46 1.58
C PHE A 353 22.96 30.43 0.83
N ILE A 354 22.83 29.47 -0.09
CA ILE A 354 21.60 29.17 -0.84
C ILE A 354 21.13 27.79 -0.39
N LEU A 355 19.86 27.72 0.04
CA LEU A 355 19.20 26.49 0.41
C LEU A 355 18.85 25.67 -0.82
N GLU A 356 19.40 24.45 -0.89
CA GLU A 356 19.12 23.49 -1.93
C GLU A 356 18.28 22.32 -1.39
N ALA A 357 17.75 21.47 -2.28
CA ALA A 357 16.91 20.34 -1.86
C ALA A 357 17.63 19.37 -0.89
N TRP A 358 18.93 19.12 -1.06
CA TRP A 358 19.74 18.30 -0.16
C TRP A 358 20.09 18.94 1.18
N ASP A 359 19.68 20.19 1.39
CA ASP A 359 19.87 20.91 2.65
C ASP A 359 18.59 20.94 3.48
N TRP A 360 17.41 20.68 2.88
CA TRP A 360 16.12 20.84 3.56
C TRP A 360 16.01 20.00 4.81
N ASP A 361 16.09 18.67 4.70
CA ASP A 361 15.95 17.75 5.84
C ASP A 361 17.00 18.02 6.90
N TYR A 362 18.23 18.35 6.50
CA TYR A 362 19.34 18.67 7.41
C TYR A 362 19.06 19.90 8.27
N TYR A 363 18.63 21.00 7.66
CA TYR A 363 18.35 22.23 8.43
C TYR A 363 16.98 22.20 9.09
N ALA A 364 16.01 21.47 8.54
CA ALA A 364 14.72 21.27 9.18
C ALA A 364 14.87 20.58 10.54
N GLU A 365 15.65 19.48 10.62
CA GLU A 365 15.88 18.78 11.89
C GLU A 365 16.61 19.67 12.92
N ARG A 366 17.59 20.45 12.48
CA ARG A 366 18.33 21.38 13.35
C ARG A 366 17.48 22.57 13.81
N LEU A 367 16.62 23.09 12.94
CA LEU A 367 15.67 24.13 13.28
C LEU A 367 14.60 23.62 14.24
N LYS A 368 14.08 22.38 14.02
CA LYS A 368 13.16 21.70 14.92
C LYS A 368 13.75 21.57 16.31
N LYS A 369 15.01 21.12 16.40
CA LYS A 369 15.74 21.05 17.68
C LYS A 369 15.91 22.43 18.32
N ALA A 370 16.26 23.46 17.55
CA ALA A 370 16.46 24.82 18.06
C ALA A 370 15.15 25.45 18.56
N LYS A 371 14.03 25.21 17.87
CA LYS A 371 12.71 25.79 18.20
C LYS A 371 12.01 25.08 19.35
N PHE A 372 12.08 23.76 19.37
CA PHE A 372 11.27 22.93 20.26
C PHE A 372 12.11 22.18 21.28
N ASP A 373 13.46 22.26 21.20
CA ASP A 373 14.38 21.47 22.02
C ASP A 373 13.99 19.98 22.01
N LEU A 374 13.62 19.46 20.83
CA LEU A 374 13.19 18.09 20.61
C LEU A 374 14.12 17.41 19.61
N ASN A 375 14.54 16.20 19.95
CA ASN A 375 15.28 15.31 19.07
C ASN A 375 14.53 13.96 19.03
N GLU A 376 14.47 13.32 17.86
CA GLU A 376 13.84 12.01 17.69
C GLU A 376 14.42 10.94 18.64
N ASN A 377 15.73 11.03 18.93
CA ASN A 377 16.38 10.13 19.87
C ASN A 377 15.89 10.29 21.33
N ASP A 378 15.31 11.43 21.68
CA ASP A 378 14.72 11.65 23.02
C ASP A 378 13.40 10.91 23.17
N LEU A 379 12.71 10.60 22.05
CA LEU A 379 11.43 9.89 21.98
C LEU A 379 11.61 8.38 21.95
N LYS A 380 12.64 7.87 21.28
CA LYS A 380 12.88 6.42 21.07
C LYS A 380 12.76 5.58 22.35
N PRO A 381 13.27 5.97 23.53
CA PRO A 381 13.14 5.16 24.75
C PRO A 381 11.69 4.93 25.20
N TYR A 382 10.75 5.73 24.71
CA TYR A 382 9.33 5.68 25.05
C TYR A 382 8.49 4.99 23.98
N PHE A 383 9.04 4.78 22.76
CA PHE A 383 8.34 4.20 21.62
C PHE A 383 8.83 2.77 21.35
N VAL A 384 8.50 1.87 22.27
CA VAL A 384 8.79 0.44 22.12
C VAL A 384 7.62 -0.24 21.42
N LEU A 385 7.88 -0.98 20.34
CA LEU A 385 6.85 -1.61 19.50
C LEU A 385 5.77 -2.35 20.30
N ASP A 386 6.16 -3.23 21.21
CA ASP A 386 5.21 -4.01 22.02
C ASP A 386 4.32 -3.11 22.91
N SER A 387 4.86 -2.01 23.43
CA SER A 387 4.09 -1.03 24.23
C SER A 387 3.17 -0.21 23.33
N VAL A 388 3.68 0.30 22.20
CA VAL A 388 2.88 1.07 21.25
C VAL A 388 1.71 0.22 20.74
N LEU A 389 1.95 -1.05 20.39
CA LEU A 389 0.91 -1.97 19.91
C LEU A 389 -0.15 -2.23 20.99
N LYS A 390 0.28 -2.69 22.17
CA LYS A 390 -0.66 -3.18 23.21
C LYS A 390 -1.29 -2.04 24.01
N ASN A 391 -0.48 -1.09 24.43
CA ASN A 391 -0.88 0.01 25.31
C ASN A 391 -1.26 1.28 24.52
N GLY A 392 -0.97 1.37 23.24
CA GLY A 392 -1.37 2.42 22.35
C GLY A 392 -2.52 1.98 21.44
N VAL A 393 -2.19 1.21 20.40
CA VAL A 393 -3.12 0.80 19.33
C VAL A 393 -4.30 -0.03 19.87
N PHE A 394 -4.03 -1.13 20.57
CA PHE A 394 -5.08 -1.98 21.15
C PHE A 394 -5.86 -1.27 22.25
N PHE A 395 -5.21 -0.43 23.04
CA PHE A 395 -5.86 0.39 24.05
C PHE A 395 -6.84 1.40 23.43
N ALA A 396 -6.45 2.10 22.35
CA ALA A 396 -7.32 3.02 21.63
C ALA A 396 -8.54 2.28 21.06
N ALA A 397 -8.33 1.10 20.45
CA ALA A 397 -9.40 0.26 19.94
C ALA A 397 -10.36 -0.24 21.07
N ASN A 398 -9.81 -0.57 22.24
CA ASN A 398 -10.63 -0.93 23.38
C ASN A 398 -11.48 0.27 23.89
N ARG A 399 -10.88 1.46 23.96
CA ARG A 399 -11.57 2.69 24.41
C ARG A 399 -12.71 3.09 23.50
N LEU A 400 -12.47 3.02 22.18
CA LEU A 400 -13.45 3.45 21.16
C LEU A 400 -14.51 2.39 20.88
N TYR A 401 -14.13 1.11 20.86
CA TYR A 401 -14.96 0.04 20.30
C TYR A 401 -15.16 -1.14 21.27
N GLY A 402 -14.45 -1.18 22.39
CA GLY A 402 -14.51 -2.30 23.34
C GLY A 402 -13.74 -3.54 22.90
N LEU A 403 -12.90 -3.46 21.85
CA LEU A 403 -12.15 -4.62 21.34
C LEU A 403 -11.12 -5.13 22.34
N THR A 404 -10.93 -6.46 22.36
CA THR A 404 -9.85 -7.11 23.10
C THR A 404 -9.09 -8.10 22.19
N PHE A 405 -7.80 -8.35 22.53
CA PHE A 405 -6.88 -9.11 21.69
C PHE A 405 -6.21 -10.21 22.51
N LYS A 406 -6.27 -11.45 22.02
CA LYS A 406 -5.60 -12.59 22.66
C LYS A 406 -4.59 -13.23 21.69
N PRO A 407 -3.33 -13.44 22.10
CA PRO A 407 -2.36 -14.15 21.26
C PRO A 407 -2.81 -15.56 20.90
N ARG A 408 -2.56 -15.98 19.65
CA ARG A 408 -2.80 -17.32 19.11
C ARG A 408 -1.47 -17.89 18.61
N THR A 409 -0.91 -18.81 19.36
CA THR A 409 0.36 -19.49 19.02
C THR A 409 0.15 -20.81 18.31
N ASP A 410 -1.07 -21.26 18.19
CA ASP A 410 -1.51 -22.49 17.54
C ASP A 410 -1.86 -22.30 16.06
N ILE A 411 -1.94 -21.06 15.58
CA ILE A 411 -2.19 -20.72 14.18
C ILE A 411 -0.85 -20.58 13.44
N PRO A 412 -0.63 -21.29 12.32
CA PRO A 412 0.61 -21.19 11.54
C PRO A 412 0.86 -19.82 10.97
N VAL A 413 2.13 -19.42 10.87
CA VAL A 413 2.59 -18.18 10.29
C VAL A 413 3.50 -18.43 9.09
N TYR A 414 3.58 -17.47 8.16
CA TYR A 414 4.36 -17.58 6.91
C TYR A 414 5.82 -17.17 7.03
N ALA A 415 6.20 -16.52 8.13
CA ALA A 415 7.58 -16.10 8.39
C ALA A 415 7.84 -15.94 9.89
N ASP A 416 9.12 -16.05 10.27
CA ASP A 416 9.57 -15.79 11.64
C ASP A 416 9.28 -14.33 12.05
N GLY A 417 8.88 -14.14 13.30
CA GLY A 417 8.55 -12.83 13.86
C GLY A 417 7.10 -12.38 13.60
N VAL A 418 6.34 -13.06 12.76
CA VAL A 418 4.90 -12.84 12.59
C VAL A 418 4.18 -13.33 13.83
N LYS A 419 3.26 -12.53 14.38
CA LYS A 419 2.41 -12.90 15.51
C LYS A 419 0.95 -12.89 15.10
N VAL A 420 0.14 -13.75 15.73
CA VAL A 420 -1.31 -13.82 15.48
C VAL A 420 -2.07 -13.48 16.75
N TYR A 421 -3.13 -12.70 16.60
CA TYR A 421 -4.07 -12.36 17.66
C TYR A 421 -5.51 -12.73 17.23
N GLU A 422 -6.27 -13.26 18.14
CA GLU A 422 -7.72 -13.33 17.99
C GLU A 422 -8.34 -12.05 18.57
N VAL A 423 -9.18 -11.42 17.77
CA VAL A 423 -9.87 -10.17 18.10
C VAL A 423 -11.28 -10.49 18.60
N PHE A 424 -11.63 -9.94 19.75
CA PHE A 424 -12.96 -10.10 20.37
C PHE A 424 -13.70 -8.78 20.42
N ASP A 425 -14.98 -8.83 20.14
CA ASP A 425 -15.90 -7.69 20.29
C ASP A 425 -16.19 -7.41 21.78
N LYS A 426 -16.83 -6.28 22.06
CA LYS A 426 -17.22 -5.82 23.41
C LYS A 426 -18.10 -6.81 24.18
N ASP A 427 -18.86 -7.65 23.49
CA ASP A 427 -19.69 -8.71 24.08
C ASP A 427 -18.92 -10.02 24.34
N GLY A 428 -17.63 -10.06 24.03
CA GLY A 428 -16.78 -11.22 24.14
C GLY A 428 -16.89 -12.21 22.99
N SER A 429 -17.69 -11.91 21.97
CA SER A 429 -17.74 -12.75 20.76
C SER A 429 -16.46 -12.60 19.93
N SER A 430 -15.99 -13.70 19.37
CA SER A 430 -14.83 -13.69 18.47
C SER A 430 -15.18 -12.99 17.17
N LEU A 431 -14.35 -12.03 16.72
CA LEU A 431 -14.60 -11.17 15.57
C LEU A 431 -13.71 -11.50 14.38
N ALA A 432 -12.39 -11.62 14.59
CA ALA A 432 -11.41 -11.77 13.53
C ALA A 432 -10.14 -12.51 14.01
N LEU A 433 -9.30 -12.95 13.05
CA LEU A 433 -7.87 -13.17 13.30
C LEU A 433 -7.06 -12.02 12.72
N PHE A 434 -6.01 -11.65 13.44
CA PHE A 434 -5.13 -10.55 13.10
C PHE A 434 -3.67 -10.98 13.13
N TYR A 435 -3.02 -11.01 11.96
CA TYR A 435 -1.60 -11.26 11.82
C TYR A 435 -0.82 -9.95 11.81
N THR A 436 0.30 -9.91 12.53
CA THR A 436 1.18 -8.75 12.63
C THR A 436 2.56 -9.10 12.12
N ASP A 437 3.00 -8.46 11.04
CA ASP A 437 4.27 -8.68 10.37
C ASP A 437 5.05 -7.37 10.25
N TYR A 438 5.72 -6.97 11.31
CA TYR A 438 6.22 -5.61 11.47
C TYR A 438 7.71 -5.42 11.11
N PHE A 439 8.52 -6.47 11.12
CA PHE A 439 9.95 -6.33 10.90
C PHE A 439 10.35 -6.48 9.44
N ARG A 440 11.29 -5.63 9.02
CA ARG A 440 11.90 -5.71 7.69
C ARG A 440 12.66 -7.04 7.52
N ARG A 441 12.59 -7.61 6.31
CA ARG A 441 13.41 -8.72 5.84
C ARG A 441 13.63 -8.63 4.32
N PRO A 442 14.71 -9.26 3.78
CA PRO A 442 15.07 -9.14 2.35
C PRO A 442 13.98 -9.63 1.39
N THR A 443 13.15 -10.58 1.81
CA THR A 443 12.08 -11.17 1.01
C THR A 443 10.77 -10.39 1.05
N LYS A 444 10.71 -9.27 1.78
CA LYS A 444 9.51 -8.44 1.96
C LYS A 444 9.60 -7.18 1.08
N ASN A 445 8.49 -6.82 0.44
CA ASN A 445 8.37 -5.54 -0.27
C ASN A 445 8.47 -4.37 0.71
N GLY A 446 8.94 -3.21 0.23
CA GLY A 446 8.99 -1.98 1.02
C GLY A 446 7.61 -1.35 1.20
N GLY A 447 7.50 -0.46 2.18
CA GLY A 447 6.25 0.19 2.56
C GLY A 447 5.54 -0.51 3.72
N ALA A 448 4.26 -0.18 3.90
CA ALA A 448 3.37 -0.82 4.86
C ALA A 448 2.01 -1.03 4.19
N TRP A 449 1.26 -2.03 4.62
CA TRP A 449 -0.07 -2.31 4.09
C TRP A 449 -0.87 -3.25 4.98
N MET A 450 -2.18 -3.23 4.79
CA MET A 450 -3.13 -4.20 5.29
C MET A 450 -3.75 -4.98 4.14
N GLU A 451 -4.01 -6.27 4.32
CA GLU A 451 -4.79 -7.07 3.38
C GLU A 451 -5.48 -8.24 4.10
N ASN A 452 -6.36 -8.96 3.39
CA ASN A 452 -7.09 -10.10 3.92
C ASN A 452 -6.56 -11.42 3.36
N PHE A 453 -6.31 -12.41 4.24
CA PHE A 453 -6.21 -13.82 3.82
C PHE A 453 -7.58 -14.42 3.57
N VAL A 454 -8.56 -14.03 4.39
CA VAL A 454 -9.96 -14.45 4.27
C VAL A 454 -10.84 -13.23 4.40
N GLN A 455 -11.60 -12.94 3.35
CA GLN A 455 -12.57 -11.86 3.32
C GLN A 455 -13.80 -12.22 4.14
N GLN A 456 -14.35 -11.25 4.89
CA GLN A 456 -15.59 -11.44 5.62
C GLN A 456 -16.77 -11.66 4.66
N SER A 457 -17.66 -12.60 4.96
CA SER A 457 -18.91 -12.79 4.23
C SER A 457 -19.90 -13.61 5.03
N PHE A 458 -21.12 -13.12 5.19
CA PHE A 458 -22.19 -13.92 5.78
C PHE A 458 -22.67 -15.02 4.84
N LEU A 459 -22.64 -14.79 3.53
CA LEU A 459 -22.97 -15.80 2.51
C LEU A 459 -22.16 -17.09 2.67
N PHE A 460 -20.89 -16.94 3.02
CA PHE A 460 -19.97 -18.06 3.21
C PHE A 460 -19.73 -18.43 4.67
N GLY A 461 -20.38 -17.74 5.62
CA GLY A 461 -20.17 -17.94 7.06
C GLY A 461 -18.72 -17.62 7.49
N ARG A 462 -18.09 -16.62 6.87
CA ARG A 462 -16.68 -16.29 7.10
C ARG A 462 -16.50 -15.02 7.89
N LYS A 463 -15.65 -15.11 8.89
CA LYS A 463 -15.06 -13.97 9.61
C LYS A 463 -13.74 -13.58 8.95
N PRO A 464 -13.30 -12.31 9.06
CA PRO A 464 -12.09 -11.87 8.40
C PRO A 464 -10.83 -12.43 9.06
N VAL A 465 -9.83 -12.76 8.22
CA VAL A 465 -8.46 -13.04 8.63
C VAL A 465 -7.58 -12.00 7.97
N ILE A 466 -7.06 -11.09 8.77
CA ILE A 466 -6.39 -9.87 8.33
C ILE A 466 -4.92 -9.91 8.73
N TYR A 467 -4.07 -9.30 7.91
CA TYR A 467 -2.68 -9.10 8.26
C TYR A 467 -2.25 -7.65 8.01
N ASN A 468 -1.45 -7.12 8.94
CA ASN A 468 -0.73 -5.86 8.75
C ASN A 468 0.75 -6.14 8.55
N VAL A 469 1.34 -5.48 7.58
CA VAL A 469 2.77 -5.53 7.27
C VAL A 469 3.38 -4.15 7.44
N CYS A 470 4.53 -4.10 8.13
CA CYS A 470 5.40 -2.93 8.19
C CYS A 470 6.84 -3.33 7.87
N ASN A 471 7.74 -2.36 7.82
CA ASN A 471 9.16 -2.56 7.59
C ASN A 471 10.01 -1.87 8.65
N PHE A 472 9.64 -2.06 9.93
CA PHE A 472 10.36 -1.49 11.06
C PHE A 472 11.73 -2.17 11.25
N PRO A 473 12.72 -1.46 11.80
CA PRO A 473 14.00 -2.06 12.17
C PRO A 473 13.79 -3.21 13.16
N ALA A 474 14.40 -4.36 12.87
CA ALA A 474 14.40 -5.46 13.81
C ALA A 474 15.26 -5.12 15.04
N PRO A 475 14.93 -5.64 16.24
CA PRO A 475 15.76 -5.43 17.43
C PRO A 475 17.15 -6.04 17.25
N VAL A 476 18.15 -5.43 17.89
CA VAL A 476 19.54 -5.92 17.88
C VAL A 476 19.89 -6.49 19.25
N GLY A 477 20.27 -7.75 19.31
CA GLY A 477 20.54 -8.44 20.58
C GLY A 477 19.30 -8.50 21.47
N ASP A 478 19.47 -8.19 22.75
CA ASP A 478 18.40 -8.20 23.76
C ASP A 478 17.65 -6.85 23.88
N ALA A 479 17.97 -5.88 23.04
CA ALA A 479 17.29 -4.59 23.04
C ALA A 479 15.85 -4.73 22.52
N PRO A 480 14.87 -3.95 23.03
CA PRO A 480 13.54 -3.91 22.46
C PRO A 480 13.55 -3.25 21.06
N ALA A 481 12.53 -3.53 20.27
CA ALA A 481 12.33 -2.85 19.00
C ALA A 481 11.85 -1.41 19.26
N PHE A 482 12.72 -0.43 19.00
CA PHE A 482 12.40 0.98 19.09
C PHE A 482 11.82 1.49 17.78
N LEU A 483 10.80 2.34 17.90
CA LEU A 483 10.14 2.99 16.77
C LEU A 483 10.53 4.48 16.70
N SER A 484 10.58 5.02 15.48
CA SER A 484 10.53 6.46 15.27
C SER A 484 9.08 6.96 15.38
N SER A 485 8.88 8.26 15.44
CA SER A 485 7.54 8.87 15.42
C SER A 485 6.77 8.45 14.18
N ASP A 486 7.41 8.44 12.99
CA ASP A 486 6.81 7.99 11.73
C ASP A 486 6.40 6.51 11.78
N ASN A 487 7.20 5.64 12.43
CA ASN A 487 6.85 4.23 12.58
C ASN A 487 5.65 4.02 13.51
N VAL A 488 5.53 4.85 14.55
CA VAL A 488 4.35 4.83 15.44
C VAL A 488 3.10 5.26 14.66
N GLU A 489 3.17 6.33 13.89
CA GLU A 489 2.10 6.81 13.02
C GLU A 489 1.69 5.72 12.02
N THR A 490 2.66 5.11 11.30
CA THR A 490 2.42 3.99 10.38
C THR A 490 1.69 2.82 11.08
N LEU A 491 2.06 2.48 12.32
CA LEU A 491 1.41 1.39 13.05
C LEU A 491 -0.07 1.70 13.36
N PHE A 492 -0.37 2.96 13.73
CA PHE A 492 -1.75 3.39 13.90
C PHE A 492 -2.52 3.43 12.58
N HIS A 493 -1.88 3.87 11.50
CA HIS A 493 -2.43 3.88 10.13
C HIS A 493 -2.87 2.48 9.70
N GLU A 494 -1.93 1.52 9.66
CA GLU A 494 -2.22 0.15 9.22
C GLU A 494 -3.28 -0.53 10.09
N PHE A 495 -3.29 -0.20 11.36
CA PHE A 495 -4.32 -0.71 12.24
C PHE A 495 -5.71 -0.08 11.97
N GLY A 496 -5.78 1.15 11.46
CA GLY A 496 -7.02 1.76 11.01
C GLY A 496 -7.66 0.99 9.85
N HIS A 497 -6.85 0.53 8.88
CA HIS A 497 -7.30 -0.42 7.86
C HIS A 497 -7.77 -1.75 8.46
N ALA A 498 -7.03 -2.28 9.44
CA ALA A 498 -7.43 -3.50 10.12
C ALA A 498 -8.79 -3.35 10.83
N LEU A 499 -9.05 -2.22 11.49
CA LEU A 499 -10.37 -1.92 12.08
C LEU A 499 -11.49 -1.92 11.02
N HIS A 500 -11.25 -1.33 9.85
CA HIS A 500 -12.19 -1.36 8.74
C HIS A 500 -12.50 -2.80 8.29
N GLY A 501 -11.50 -3.66 8.26
CA GLY A 501 -11.66 -5.08 7.95
C GLY A 501 -12.32 -5.88 9.08
N PHE A 502 -11.96 -5.64 10.36
CA PHE A 502 -12.57 -6.36 11.51
C PHE A 502 -14.05 -6.13 11.62
N PHE A 503 -14.48 -4.90 11.37
CA PHE A 503 -15.89 -4.51 11.48
C PHE A 503 -16.74 -4.85 10.25
N ALA A 504 -16.12 -5.39 9.20
CA ALA A 504 -16.84 -5.83 8.01
C ALA A 504 -18.07 -6.70 8.37
N SER A 505 -19.22 -6.37 7.83
CA SER A 505 -20.50 -6.96 8.22
C SER A 505 -21.46 -7.05 7.02
N GLN A 506 -20.96 -7.61 5.90
CA GLN A 506 -21.69 -7.72 4.65
C GLN A 506 -22.10 -9.16 4.36
N GLN A 507 -23.19 -9.30 3.60
CA GLN A 507 -23.61 -10.58 3.07
C GLN A 507 -22.58 -11.11 2.05
N TYR A 508 -22.01 -10.22 1.22
CA TYR A 508 -21.19 -10.56 0.07
C TYR A 508 -19.74 -10.12 0.24
N ALA A 509 -18.80 -11.02 -0.12
CA ALA A 509 -17.37 -10.79 0.03
C ALA A 509 -16.87 -9.64 -0.84
N SER A 510 -17.38 -9.52 -2.07
CA SER A 510 -16.94 -8.51 -3.05
C SER A 510 -17.28 -7.06 -2.70
N ILE A 511 -18.17 -6.83 -1.71
CA ILE A 511 -18.52 -5.50 -1.20
C ILE A 511 -18.18 -5.33 0.28
N SER A 512 -17.37 -6.23 0.86
CA SER A 512 -17.12 -6.32 2.30
C SER A 512 -15.84 -5.59 2.72
N GLY A 513 -15.88 -4.99 3.90
CA GLY A 513 -14.70 -4.37 4.54
C GLY A 513 -14.02 -3.32 3.67
N THR A 514 -12.75 -3.53 3.36
CA THR A 514 -11.91 -2.62 2.56
C THR A 514 -12.19 -2.66 1.06
N GLN A 515 -13.20 -3.44 0.57
CA GLN A 515 -13.62 -3.45 -0.83
C GLN A 515 -14.44 -2.18 -1.17
N THR A 516 -13.85 -1.02 -0.94
CA THR A 516 -14.43 0.31 -1.17
C THR A 516 -13.66 1.05 -2.27
N PRO A 517 -14.21 2.14 -2.85
CA PRO A 517 -13.46 3.00 -3.73
C PRO A 517 -12.13 3.44 -3.11
N ARG A 518 -11.10 3.57 -3.95
CA ARG A 518 -9.74 3.89 -3.52
C ARG A 518 -9.64 5.22 -2.80
N ASP A 519 -10.40 6.22 -3.25
CA ASP A 519 -10.48 7.55 -2.63
C ASP A 519 -11.39 7.60 -1.38
N PHE A 520 -11.65 6.41 -0.79
CA PHE A 520 -12.28 6.27 0.52
C PHE A 520 -11.49 5.34 1.44
N VAL A 521 -10.78 4.35 0.89
CA VAL A 521 -10.16 3.26 1.67
C VAL A 521 -9.11 3.75 2.68
N GLU A 522 -8.44 4.87 2.39
CA GLU A 522 -7.42 5.46 3.29
C GLU A 522 -8.02 6.33 4.41
N MET A 523 -9.32 6.66 4.36
CA MET A 523 -9.92 7.51 5.39
C MET A 523 -9.91 6.88 6.79
N PRO A 524 -10.25 5.58 6.98
CA PRO A 524 -10.19 4.95 8.29
C PRO A 524 -8.78 4.85 8.87
N SER A 525 -7.76 4.62 8.01
CA SER A 525 -6.36 4.52 8.42
C SER A 525 -5.82 5.88 8.88
N GLN A 526 -5.99 6.91 8.06
CA GLN A 526 -5.56 8.27 8.37
C GLN A 526 -6.29 8.84 9.59
N PHE A 527 -7.59 8.58 9.74
CA PHE A 527 -8.32 8.95 10.95
C PHE A 527 -7.72 8.31 12.21
N ASN A 528 -7.26 7.06 12.12
CA ASN A 528 -6.72 6.36 13.28
C ASN A 528 -5.35 6.89 13.74
N GLU A 529 -4.60 7.60 12.88
CA GLU A 529 -3.33 8.27 13.20
C GLU A 529 -3.47 9.31 14.32
N HIS A 530 -4.62 10.00 14.41
CA HIS A 530 -4.87 11.03 15.43
C HIS A 530 -4.72 10.49 16.86
N TRP A 531 -4.95 9.21 17.08
CA TRP A 531 -4.87 8.61 18.40
C TRP A 531 -3.43 8.43 18.90
N MET A 532 -2.44 8.48 18.01
CA MET A 532 -1.02 8.44 18.41
C MET A 532 -0.67 9.53 19.42
N THR A 533 -1.18 10.75 19.22
CA THR A 533 -0.86 11.92 20.04
C THR A 533 -1.99 12.33 21.01
N ASP A 534 -3.10 11.56 21.01
CA ASP A 534 -4.15 11.75 22.04
C ASP A 534 -3.55 11.62 23.43
N SER A 535 -3.92 12.52 24.34
CA SER A 535 -3.28 12.62 25.64
C SER A 535 -3.44 11.37 26.51
N VAL A 536 -4.60 10.71 26.41
CA VAL A 536 -4.89 9.49 27.19
C VAL A 536 -4.13 8.31 26.61
N VAL A 537 -4.13 8.15 25.27
CA VAL A 537 -3.43 7.07 24.58
C VAL A 537 -1.92 7.20 24.74
N LEU A 538 -1.37 8.40 24.47
CA LEU A 538 0.06 8.67 24.58
C LEU A 538 0.59 8.40 26.00
N SER A 539 -0.12 8.87 27.03
CA SER A 539 0.30 8.63 28.43
C SER A 539 0.27 7.16 28.84
N ASN A 540 -0.56 6.35 28.16
CA ASN A 540 -0.66 4.92 28.44
C ASN A 540 0.49 4.13 27.82
N TYR A 541 0.88 4.39 26.55
CA TYR A 541 1.90 3.61 25.87
C TYR A 541 3.33 4.18 25.95
N ALA A 542 3.46 5.51 26.02
CA ALA A 542 4.78 6.17 25.98
C ALA A 542 5.44 6.11 27.35
N ARG A 543 6.03 4.94 27.67
CA ARG A 543 6.73 4.67 28.92
C ARG A 543 8.17 4.26 28.64
N HIS A 544 9.10 4.79 29.42
CA HIS A 544 10.52 4.50 29.27
C HIS A 544 10.80 3.00 29.45
N TYR A 545 11.46 2.39 28.50
CA TYR A 545 11.61 0.93 28.41
C TYR A 545 12.33 0.26 29.57
N GLN A 546 13.20 0.98 30.29
CA GLN A 546 13.94 0.46 31.46
C GLN A 546 13.25 0.80 32.77
N THR A 547 12.75 2.04 32.93
CA THR A 547 12.23 2.51 34.22
C THR A 547 10.71 2.34 34.34
N GLY A 548 9.98 2.17 33.22
CA GLY A 548 8.52 2.16 33.20
C GLY A 548 7.86 3.53 33.45
N GLU A 549 8.67 4.58 33.68
CA GLU A 549 8.16 5.93 33.91
C GLU A 549 7.48 6.47 32.65
N PRO A 550 6.38 7.19 32.77
CA PRO A 550 5.71 7.83 31.63
C PRO A 550 6.61 8.89 31.02
N MET A 551 6.40 9.18 29.74
CA MET A 551 7.08 10.27 29.05
C MET A 551 6.86 11.59 29.83
N PRO A 552 7.93 12.34 30.16
CA PRO A 552 7.82 13.59 30.89
C PRO A 552 6.90 14.59 30.18
N GLN A 553 6.03 15.27 30.93
CA GLN A 553 5.08 16.23 30.36
C GLN A 553 5.77 17.32 29.52
N ALA A 554 6.99 17.72 29.90
CA ALA A 554 7.79 18.65 29.12
C ALA A 554 8.09 18.11 27.70
N LEU A 555 8.41 16.80 27.57
CA LEU A 555 8.68 16.17 26.29
C LEU A 555 7.39 16.01 25.46
N VAL A 556 6.28 15.65 26.12
CA VAL A 556 4.93 15.63 25.46
C VAL A 556 4.56 16.99 24.90
N ASN A 557 4.82 18.06 25.66
CA ASN A 557 4.53 19.43 25.19
C ASN A 557 5.39 19.81 23.98
N LYS A 558 6.68 19.43 23.96
CA LYS A 558 7.58 19.63 22.82
C LYS A 558 7.11 18.86 21.59
N LEU A 559 6.72 17.60 21.74
CA LEU A 559 6.16 16.77 20.66
C LEU A 559 4.92 17.44 20.07
N LYS A 560 3.95 17.83 20.88
CA LYS A 560 2.73 18.52 20.42
C LYS A 560 3.03 19.87 19.77
N ALA A 561 3.94 20.66 20.30
CA ALA A 561 4.33 21.93 19.72
C ALA A 561 5.02 21.78 18.35
N SER A 562 5.71 20.66 18.12
CA SER A 562 6.38 20.38 16.85
C SER A 562 5.47 19.72 15.78
N ALA A 563 4.24 19.34 16.12
CA ALA A 563 3.36 18.56 15.23
C ALA A 563 3.07 19.23 13.87
N LEU A 564 2.98 20.56 13.84
CA LEU A 564 2.76 21.34 12.61
C LEU A 564 4.04 21.79 11.91
N PHE A 565 5.21 21.43 12.45
CA PHE A 565 6.50 21.77 11.85
C PHE A 565 6.74 20.94 10.58
N ASN A 566 7.20 21.60 9.51
CA ASN A 566 7.52 20.98 8.21
C ASN A 566 6.34 20.32 7.46
N GLN A 567 5.10 20.55 7.88
CA GLN A 567 3.91 19.96 7.23
C GLN A 567 3.73 20.42 5.78
N ALA A 568 4.12 21.66 5.46
CA ALA A 568 4.07 22.15 4.09
C ALA A 568 5.04 21.39 3.16
N TYR A 569 6.21 20.97 3.66
CA TYR A 569 7.15 20.17 2.86
C TYR A 569 6.54 18.80 2.50
N ALA A 570 6.03 18.07 3.49
CA ALA A 570 5.40 16.77 3.27
C ALA A 570 4.17 16.87 2.34
N LEU A 571 3.37 17.91 2.49
CA LEU A 571 2.25 18.17 1.59
C LEU A 571 2.72 18.50 0.17
N GLY A 572 3.81 19.26 0.01
CA GLY A 572 4.38 19.61 -1.30
C GLY A 572 4.91 18.40 -2.06
N GLU A 573 5.59 17.49 -1.37
CA GLU A 573 6.01 16.20 -1.95
C GLU A 573 4.79 15.42 -2.48
N ASN A 574 3.69 15.39 -1.73
CA ASN A 574 2.47 14.68 -2.09
C ASN A 574 1.73 15.37 -3.25
N LEU A 575 1.49 16.68 -3.16
CA LEU A 575 0.87 17.47 -4.24
C LEU A 575 1.63 17.32 -5.56
N GLY A 576 2.96 17.33 -5.52
CA GLY A 576 3.79 17.11 -6.69
C GLY A 576 3.56 15.73 -7.31
N ALA A 577 3.50 14.69 -6.49
CA ALA A 577 3.22 13.33 -6.95
C ALA A 577 1.81 13.21 -7.57
N VAL A 578 0.79 13.81 -6.93
CA VAL A 578 -0.59 13.85 -7.47
C VAL A 578 -0.62 14.57 -8.83
N ALA A 579 0.04 15.71 -8.96
CA ALA A 579 0.05 16.48 -10.21
C ALA A 579 0.71 15.69 -11.35
N ILE A 580 1.80 14.97 -11.08
CA ILE A 580 2.51 14.12 -12.04
C ILE A 580 1.63 12.93 -12.46
N ASP A 581 1.01 12.22 -11.52
CA ASP A 581 0.11 11.10 -11.80
C ASP A 581 -1.07 11.53 -12.69
N MET A 582 -1.73 12.61 -12.31
CA MET A 582 -2.85 13.16 -13.09
C MET A 582 -2.41 13.61 -14.48
N ALA A 583 -1.23 14.20 -14.63
CA ALA A 583 -0.71 14.61 -15.94
C ALA A 583 -0.49 13.40 -16.87
N TRP A 584 0.06 12.29 -16.36
CA TRP A 584 0.18 11.04 -17.13
C TRP A 584 -1.17 10.48 -17.54
N GLY A 585 -2.16 10.52 -16.63
CA GLY A 585 -3.51 10.04 -16.90
C GLY A 585 -4.31 10.90 -17.87
N MET A 586 -3.94 12.17 -18.05
CA MET A 586 -4.60 13.11 -18.96
C MET A 586 -4.02 13.13 -20.38
N LEU A 587 -3.03 12.28 -20.68
CA LEU A 587 -2.47 12.21 -22.03
C LEU A 587 -3.51 11.81 -23.06
N ALA A 588 -3.55 12.56 -24.16
CA ALA A 588 -4.38 12.22 -25.30
C ALA A 588 -3.77 11.03 -26.08
N PRO A 589 -4.60 10.18 -26.72
CA PRO A 589 -4.13 9.10 -27.58
C PRO A 589 -3.20 9.59 -28.69
N GLY A 590 -2.09 8.88 -28.90
CA GLY A 590 -1.08 9.19 -29.90
C GLY A 590 -0.05 10.24 -29.48
N VAL A 591 -0.17 10.83 -28.29
CA VAL A 591 0.88 11.70 -27.72
C VAL A 591 2.02 10.83 -27.22
N LYS A 592 3.25 11.15 -27.67
CA LYS A 592 4.47 10.46 -27.27
C LYS A 592 5.32 11.34 -26.37
N ILE A 593 5.66 10.84 -25.19
CA ILE A 593 6.57 11.52 -24.28
C ILE A 593 7.98 10.96 -24.52
N THR A 594 8.89 11.82 -24.97
CA THR A 594 10.30 11.51 -25.25
C THR A 594 11.25 12.06 -24.20
N ASP A 595 10.80 13.03 -23.41
CA ASP A 595 11.53 13.64 -22.30
C ASP A 595 10.64 13.67 -21.05
N VAL A 596 10.88 12.69 -20.18
CA VAL A 596 10.10 12.49 -18.95
C VAL A 596 10.37 13.62 -17.95
N ASP A 597 11.59 14.13 -17.88
CA ASP A 597 11.96 15.19 -16.94
C ASP A 597 11.28 16.53 -17.32
N ALA A 598 11.27 16.85 -18.63
CA ALA A 598 10.55 18.02 -19.12
C ALA A 598 9.03 17.88 -18.94
N PHE A 599 8.49 16.69 -19.11
CA PHE A 599 7.07 16.40 -18.89
C PHE A 599 6.67 16.63 -17.42
N GLU A 600 7.42 16.05 -16.46
CA GLU A 600 7.19 16.27 -15.02
C GLU A 600 7.30 17.74 -14.65
N ARG A 601 8.34 18.41 -15.12
CA ARG A 601 8.52 19.83 -14.85
C ARG A 601 7.32 20.64 -15.31
N LYS A 602 6.84 20.40 -16.52
CA LYS A 602 5.65 21.06 -17.06
C LYS A 602 4.41 20.81 -16.20
N ALA A 603 4.17 19.55 -15.79
CA ALA A 603 3.04 19.19 -14.95
C ALA A 603 3.01 19.97 -13.62
N LEU A 604 4.18 20.15 -13.00
CA LEU A 604 4.34 20.89 -11.75
C LEU A 604 4.20 22.40 -11.95
N ASP A 605 4.81 22.96 -13.01
CA ASP A 605 4.77 24.39 -13.31
C ASP A 605 3.32 24.88 -13.63
N GLU A 606 2.56 24.09 -14.40
CA GLU A 606 1.16 24.39 -14.74
C GLU A 606 0.25 24.47 -13.52
N ARG A 607 0.60 23.80 -12.42
CA ARG A 607 -0.14 23.84 -11.15
C ARG A 607 0.49 24.78 -10.12
N GLY A 608 1.61 25.43 -10.48
CA GLY A 608 2.36 26.29 -9.55
C GLY A 608 2.91 25.54 -8.34
N LEU A 609 3.26 24.25 -8.55
CA LEU A 609 3.77 23.36 -7.50
C LEU A 609 5.28 23.13 -7.60
N TYR A 610 5.93 23.56 -8.69
CA TYR A 610 7.37 23.41 -8.80
C TYR A 610 8.12 24.30 -7.83
N LEU A 611 8.92 23.67 -6.98
CA LEU A 611 9.91 24.32 -6.14
C LEU A 611 11.16 23.43 -6.11
N SER A 612 12.33 23.97 -6.53
CA SER A 612 13.57 23.18 -6.64
C SER A 612 14.01 22.54 -5.32
N GLN A 613 13.67 23.18 -4.19
CA GLN A 613 13.98 22.69 -2.84
C GLN A 613 13.05 21.57 -2.37
N VAL A 614 11.89 21.39 -3.01
CA VAL A 614 10.87 20.40 -2.63
C VAL A 614 10.59 19.50 -3.82
N PRO A 615 11.42 18.47 -4.07
CA PRO A 615 11.16 17.50 -5.12
C PRO A 615 9.88 16.71 -4.80
N PRO A 616 9.14 16.25 -5.80
CA PRO A 616 7.95 15.41 -5.56
C PRO A 616 8.34 14.11 -4.85
N ARG A 617 7.40 13.54 -4.09
CA ARG A 617 7.60 12.28 -3.35
C ARG A 617 8.10 11.16 -4.25
N TYR A 618 7.61 11.12 -5.49
CA TYR A 618 7.99 10.19 -6.53
C TYR A 618 8.29 10.92 -7.84
N ARG A 619 9.36 10.53 -8.53
CA ARG A 619 9.59 10.83 -9.93
C ARG A 619 8.95 9.71 -10.76
N SER A 620 8.49 10.02 -11.95
CA SER A 620 7.83 9.04 -12.85
C SER A 620 8.62 7.74 -13.00
N THR A 621 9.95 7.84 -13.08
CA THR A 621 10.84 6.71 -13.34
C THR A 621 10.85 5.65 -12.23
N TYR A 622 10.41 5.96 -11.02
CA TYR A 622 10.29 5.01 -9.90
C TYR A 622 8.94 5.10 -9.17
N PHE A 623 7.91 5.61 -9.85
CA PHE A 623 6.58 5.76 -9.27
C PHE A 623 5.81 4.44 -9.32
N LEU A 624 6.15 3.51 -8.43
CA LEU A 624 5.56 2.16 -8.37
C LEU A 624 4.03 2.19 -8.27
N HIS A 625 3.46 3.07 -7.45
CA HIS A 625 2.00 3.22 -7.31
C HIS A 625 1.31 3.39 -8.67
N VAL A 626 1.88 4.23 -9.53
CA VAL A 626 1.26 4.62 -10.81
C VAL A 626 1.55 3.61 -11.92
N PHE A 627 2.78 3.11 -12.02
CA PHE A 627 3.20 2.28 -13.16
C PHE A 627 3.30 0.78 -12.87
N GLY A 628 3.03 0.34 -11.64
CA GLY A 628 3.09 -1.07 -11.27
C GLY A 628 2.19 -1.47 -10.09
N GLY A 629 1.65 -0.49 -9.36
CA GLY A 629 0.85 -0.72 -8.14
C GLY A 629 -0.66 -0.49 -8.29
N GLY A 630 -1.16 -0.27 -9.50
CA GLY A 630 -2.61 -0.10 -9.74
C GLY A 630 -3.20 1.27 -9.30
N TYR A 631 -2.37 2.26 -8.93
CA TYR A 631 -2.80 3.61 -8.54
C TYR A 631 -2.71 4.65 -9.67
N ALA A 632 -2.72 4.24 -10.91
CA ALA A 632 -2.67 5.16 -12.03
C ALA A 632 -3.89 6.09 -12.05
N SER A 633 -3.65 7.41 -12.09
CA SER A 633 -4.64 8.47 -11.86
C SER A 633 -5.40 8.30 -10.54
N GLY A 634 -4.79 7.64 -9.56
CA GLY A 634 -5.37 7.31 -8.26
C GLY A 634 -4.54 7.76 -7.07
N TYR A 635 -3.36 8.34 -7.27
CA TYR A 635 -2.50 8.77 -6.16
C TYR A 635 -3.11 9.95 -5.37
N TYR A 636 -4.03 10.69 -5.97
CA TYR A 636 -4.80 11.74 -5.30
C TYR A 636 -5.62 11.23 -4.10
N SER A 637 -5.92 9.93 -4.06
CA SER A 637 -6.72 9.30 -3.01
C SER A 637 -6.22 9.62 -1.60
N TYR A 638 -4.89 9.59 -1.39
CA TYR A 638 -4.30 9.94 -0.10
C TYR A 638 -4.65 11.36 0.36
N LEU A 639 -4.59 12.33 -0.54
CA LEU A 639 -4.95 13.71 -0.24
C LEU A 639 -6.47 13.89 -0.09
N TRP A 640 -7.24 13.21 -0.95
CA TRP A 640 -8.70 13.23 -0.89
C TRP A 640 -9.21 12.70 0.45
N THR A 641 -8.69 11.57 0.88
CA THR A 641 -9.10 10.93 2.14
C THR A 641 -8.61 11.70 3.37
N GLN A 642 -7.50 12.44 3.28
CA GLN A 642 -7.10 13.40 4.33
C GLN A 642 -8.13 14.50 4.54
N VAL A 643 -8.82 14.96 3.48
CA VAL A 643 -9.93 15.89 3.64
C VAL A 643 -11.10 15.23 4.37
N LEU A 644 -11.45 13.99 3.98
CA LEU A 644 -12.54 13.24 4.62
C LEU A 644 -12.27 12.99 6.10
N GLU A 645 -11.07 12.46 6.43
CA GLU A 645 -10.71 12.13 7.81
C GLU A 645 -10.63 13.38 8.69
N SER A 646 -10.07 14.50 8.19
CA SER A 646 -10.00 15.75 8.95
C SER A 646 -11.41 16.28 9.30
N ASN A 647 -12.40 16.09 8.42
CA ASN A 647 -13.80 16.43 8.72
C ASN A 647 -14.42 15.50 9.76
N ILE A 648 -14.10 14.20 9.70
CA ILE A 648 -14.55 13.22 10.69
C ILE A 648 -13.90 13.52 12.05
N PHE A 649 -12.60 13.85 12.06
CA PHE A 649 -11.89 14.19 13.29
C PHE A 649 -12.40 15.50 13.91
N ASP A 650 -12.67 16.55 13.12
CA ASP A 650 -13.33 17.78 13.57
C ASP A 650 -14.66 17.43 14.26
N TRP A 651 -15.47 16.54 13.67
CA TRP A 651 -16.72 16.07 14.28
C TRP A 651 -16.48 15.42 15.64
N PHE A 652 -15.44 14.55 15.77
CA PHE A 652 -15.06 13.94 17.06
C PHE A 652 -14.70 15.00 18.10
N VAL A 653 -13.91 16.00 17.73
CA VAL A 653 -13.50 17.09 18.63
C VAL A 653 -14.73 17.89 19.12
N GLU A 654 -15.66 18.20 18.23
CA GLU A 654 -16.91 18.90 18.53
C GLU A 654 -17.83 18.10 19.45
N HIS A 655 -17.73 16.74 19.47
CA HIS A 655 -18.59 15.83 20.20
C HIS A 655 -17.87 15.11 21.38
N GLY A 656 -16.82 15.71 21.93
CA GLY A 656 -16.15 15.21 23.15
C GLY A 656 -14.98 14.25 22.93
N GLY A 657 -14.50 14.12 21.71
CA GLY A 657 -13.27 13.40 21.36
C GLY A 657 -13.40 11.88 21.44
N MET A 658 -12.38 11.22 22.03
CA MET A 658 -12.29 9.76 22.16
C MET A 658 -13.28 9.21 23.20
N THR A 659 -14.50 8.95 22.78
CA THR A 659 -15.53 8.27 23.61
C THR A 659 -16.00 6.98 22.95
N ALA A 660 -16.48 6.02 23.74
CA ALA A 660 -17.06 4.78 23.23
C ALA A 660 -18.31 5.04 22.37
N GLU A 661 -19.09 6.10 22.68
CA GLU A 661 -20.26 6.50 21.90
C GLU A 661 -19.89 6.98 20.51
N ASN A 662 -18.88 7.87 20.41
CA ASN A 662 -18.36 8.38 19.12
C ASN A 662 -17.73 7.26 18.29
N GLY A 663 -16.96 6.38 18.93
CA GLY A 663 -16.40 5.19 18.28
C GLY A 663 -17.47 4.25 17.75
N GLN A 664 -18.51 3.96 18.57
CA GLN A 664 -19.62 3.11 18.11
C GLN A 664 -20.37 3.73 16.93
N ARG A 665 -20.59 5.06 16.94
CA ARG A 665 -21.21 5.78 15.82
C ARG A 665 -20.37 5.64 14.54
N LEU A 666 -19.03 5.80 14.62
CA LEU A 666 -18.15 5.63 13.48
C LEU A 666 -18.17 4.19 12.96
N ARG A 667 -18.15 3.21 13.87
CA ARG A 667 -18.30 1.81 13.53
C ARG A 667 -19.60 1.54 12.78
N ASP A 668 -20.73 1.98 13.31
CA ASP A 668 -22.06 1.65 12.78
C ASP A 668 -22.37 2.33 11.45
N LEU A 669 -21.90 3.56 11.26
CA LEU A 669 -22.23 4.35 10.08
C LEU A 669 -21.18 4.25 8.96
N VAL A 670 -19.95 3.85 9.29
CA VAL A 670 -18.82 3.88 8.35
C VAL A 670 -18.07 2.55 8.32
N LEU A 671 -17.38 2.17 9.42
CA LEU A 671 -16.39 1.08 9.37
C LEU A 671 -17.02 -0.29 9.12
N SER A 672 -18.28 -0.50 9.54
CA SER A 672 -18.98 -1.78 9.33
C SER A 672 -19.71 -1.87 7.99
N ARG A 673 -19.63 -0.82 7.15
CA ARG A 673 -20.49 -0.74 5.96
C ARG A 673 -19.84 -1.25 4.69
N GLY A 674 -18.53 -1.35 4.62
CA GLY A 674 -17.83 -1.72 3.38
C GLY A 674 -18.34 -0.90 2.19
N ASN A 675 -18.63 -1.56 1.09
CA ASN A 675 -19.24 -0.96 -0.10
C ASN A 675 -20.74 -1.28 -0.24
N SER A 676 -21.44 -1.59 0.88
CA SER A 676 -22.88 -1.89 0.86
C SER A 676 -23.75 -0.70 0.49
N GLN A 677 -23.19 0.51 0.51
CA GLN A 677 -23.81 1.78 0.10
C GLN A 677 -22.75 2.66 -0.60
N PRO A 678 -23.16 3.67 -1.38
CA PRO A 678 -22.22 4.67 -1.89
C PRO A 678 -21.47 5.34 -0.75
N VAL A 679 -20.13 5.31 -0.78
CA VAL A 679 -19.30 5.78 0.35
C VAL A 679 -19.49 7.27 0.67
N LYS A 680 -19.89 8.10 -0.30
CA LYS A 680 -20.29 9.51 -0.06
C LYS A 680 -21.49 9.62 0.90
N ASP A 681 -22.39 8.65 0.85
CA ASP A 681 -23.59 8.64 1.71
C ASP A 681 -23.21 8.22 3.14
N LEU A 682 -22.20 7.34 3.29
CA LEU A 682 -21.62 6.99 4.61
C LEU A 682 -20.99 8.21 5.26
N PHE A 683 -20.19 8.98 4.51
CA PHE A 683 -19.61 10.24 4.99
C PHE A 683 -20.66 11.25 5.40
N ALA A 684 -21.70 11.45 4.56
CA ALA A 684 -22.80 12.35 4.85
C ALA A 684 -23.61 11.93 6.07
N ALA A 685 -23.89 10.62 6.24
CA ALA A 685 -24.60 10.08 7.39
C ALA A 685 -23.85 10.28 8.71
N PHE A 686 -22.51 10.18 8.65
CA PHE A 686 -21.67 10.40 9.83
C PHE A 686 -21.54 11.88 10.19
N THR A 687 -21.13 12.71 9.23
CA THR A 687 -20.77 14.13 9.46
C THR A 687 -21.96 15.10 9.43
N GLY A 688 -23.07 14.68 8.80
CA GLY A 688 -24.18 15.59 8.45
C GLY A 688 -23.90 16.53 7.27
N ARG A 689 -22.78 16.36 6.56
CA ARG A 689 -22.33 17.22 5.44
C ARG A 689 -22.40 16.44 4.13
N LEU A 690 -22.95 17.06 3.08
CA LEU A 690 -23.05 16.45 1.76
C LEU A 690 -21.71 16.46 1.01
N ALA A 691 -20.81 17.40 1.35
CA ALA A 691 -19.47 17.54 0.80
C ALA A 691 -18.48 17.83 1.94
N PRO A 692 -17.22 17.37 1.83
CA PRO A 692 -16.20 17.67 2.82
C PRO A 692 -15.78 19.15 2.77
N ASP A 693 -15.42 19.71 3.94
CA ASP A 693 -14.87 21.06 4.07
C ASP A 693 -13.34 21.02 3.97
N MET A 694 -12.79 21.61 2.93
CA MET A 694 -11.35 21.70 2.69
C MET A 694 -10.59 22.46 3.79
N LYS A 695 -11.26 23.37 4.49
CA LYS A 695 -10.65 24.15 5.57
C LYS A 695 -10.21 23.27 6.74
N SER A 696 -10.84 22.11 6.93
CA SER A 696 -10.44 21.14 7.95
C SER A 696 -9.02 20.65 7.71
N LEU A 697 -8.69 20.22 6.48
CA LEU A 697 -7.34 19.83 6.11
C LEU A 697 -6.33 20.98 6.22
N ILE A 698 -6.69 22.16 5.72
CA ILE A 698 -5.82 23.35 5.78
C ILE A 698 -5.45 23.68 7.24
N ARG A 699 -6.40 23.59 8.18
CA ARG A 699 -6.12 23.74 9.62
C ARG A 699 -5.26 22.60 10.17
N ALA A 700 -5.62 21.35 9.87
CA ALA A 700 -4.88 20.19 10.33
C ALA A 700 -3.42 20.19 9.90
N ARG A 701 -3.11 20.74 8.72
CA ARG A 701 -1.73 20.89 8.20
C ARG A 701 -1.04 22.20 8.58
N GLY A 702 -1.65 23.02 9.45
CA GLY A 702 -1.07 24.30 9.88
C GLY A 702 -0.83 25.31 8.72
N LEU A 703 -1.66 25.25 7.69
CA LEU A 703 -1.59 26.13 6.54
C LEU A 703 -2.56 27.34 6.66
N ALA A 704 -3.44 27.32 7.65
CA ALA A 704 -4.29 28.46 7.98
C ALA A 704 -3.44 29.60 8.57
N ASP A 705 -3.89 30.86 8.33
CA ASP A 705 -3.26 32.06 8.90
C ASP A 705 -3.45 32.13 10.41
#